data_bd73ab59b02f634cf4d73961f746e835
#
_entry.id   bd73ab59b02f634cf4d73961f746e835
#
_cell.length_a   1.000
_cell.length_b   1.000
_cell.length_c   1.000
_cell.angle_alpha   90.00
_cell.angle_beta   90.00
_cell.angle_gamma   90.00
#
_symmetry.space_group_name_H-M   'P 1'
#
loop_
_entity.id
_entity.type
_entity.pdbx_description
1 polymer ?
#
loop_
_entity_poly.entity_id
_entity_poly.type
_entity_poly.pdbx_seq_one_letter_code
_entity_poly.pdbx_strand_id
1 'polypeptide(L)'
;MLAALLGCVALLLVASVGAIALADRRLATTAIYGVALTASVAGLLLALAALLAPAPVPATLALPIGLPWLGAHFRLDALSAFFLVVANLGGAAASLYGLGYGRHEEAPARVLPFFPAFLAAMNLVLVADDAFSFLFSWEFMSLTSWALVMAHHRRSGNAAAGYLYLLMASFGTLALILAFGLLAGWSGAYDFAAIRTASPSALMGAAVLALALAGAGSKAGVVPLHVWLPLAHPAAPSHVSALMSGVMTKVAVYGFVRITFDLVGAPLWWWGALVALTGGITAVMGVLHALMEHDLKRLLAYHTVENIGIIFIGLGLALAFSANEMPAAAALALTAALFHVFNHSVFKSLLFFGAGAVLTATGERDMERLGGLIHRMPRTAFLFLVGSAAISALPPFNGFVSEWLTFQAILLSPALPQWLLKFLVPAIGALLALSAALAAACFVKAFGVTFLGRARSQVAREALETDRCSLGAMFTLAALCLVAGVLPAWFIDALAPVAQALTGSHLPERHGLDWLTIVPIAQSRSSYNGLLLFVLIAFAAALAAAAIHRFASDRVRRAPAWDCGFPDPSPATQYTAGSFSQPIRRVFGTVVFRAREEVEMPAPGATQSARLHVQLRDVLWDTLYVPAARAVALAADHLNAVQFLTIRAYLTLVFGALVALLAVLAIWQ
;
A
#
# COMPACT_ATOMS: atom_id res chain seq x y z
N MET A 1 15.49 -10.78 -21.80
CA MET A 1 14.83 -9.80 -20.88
C MET A 1 15.16 -10.11 -19.41
N LEU A 2 14.93 -11.34 -18.90
CA LEU A 2 15.19 -11.70 -17.49
C LEU A 2 16.65 -11.43 -17.06
N ALA A 3 17.65 -11.86 -17.83
CA ALA A 3 19.05 -11.59 -17.53
C ALA A 3 19.39 -10.08 -17.48
N ALA A 4 18.79 -9.27 -18.36
CA ALA A 4 18.97 -7.82 -18.32
C ALA A 4 18.33 -7.19 -17.08
N LEU A 5 17.19 -7.70 -16.65
CA LEU A 5 16.51 -7.25 -15.43
C LEU A 5 17.32 -7.60 -14.18
N LEU A 6 17.89 -8.80 -14.12
CA LEU A 6 18.85 -9.19 -13.06
C LEU A 6 20.13 -8.33 -13.12
N GLY A 7 20.55 -7.88 -14.31
CA GLY A 7 21.62 -6.87 -14.47
C GLY A 7 21.26 -5.52 -13.82
N CYS A 8 20.01 -5.04 -13.96
CA CYS A 8 19.54 -3.84 -13.25
C CYS A 8 19.56 -4.04 -11.73
N VAL A 9 19.17 -5.23 -11.26
CA VAL A 9 19.26 -5.58 -9.82
C VAL A 9 20.70 -5.56 -9.34
N ALA A 10 21.63 -6.18 -10.09
CA ALA A 10 23.05 -6.17 -9.76
C ALA A 10 23.62 -4.73 -9.70
N LEU A 11 23.21 -3.86 -10.64
CA LEU A 11 23.60 -2.44 -10.63
C LEU A 11 23.10 -1.72 -9.36
N LEU A 12 21.87 -1.99 -8.92
CA LEU A 12 21.32 -1.43 -7.67
C LEU A 12 22.11 -1.93 -6.44
N LEU A 13 22.50 -3.21 -6.41
CA LEU A 13 23.31 -3.78 -5.32
C LEU A 13 24.72 -3.19 -5.31
N VAL A 14 25.34 -3.00 -6.46
CA VAL A 14 26.66 -2.31 -6.58
C VAL A 14 26.54 -0.86 -6.10
N ALA A 15 25.45 -0.15 -6.47
CA ALA A 15 25.20 1.20 -5.98
C ALA A 15 25.00 1.25 -4.45
N SER A 16 24.34 0.25 -3.88
CA SER A 16 24.17 0.09 -2.43
C SER A 16 25.51 -0.04 -1.72
N VAL A 17 26.37 -0.94 -2.17
CA VAL A 17 27.72 -1.14 -1.61
C VAL A 17 28.57 0.12 -1.80
N GLY A 18 28.55 0.71 -2.99
CA GLY A 18 29.26 1.95 -3.29
C GLY A 18 28.83 3.13 -2.40
N ALA A 19 27.54 3.17 -2.04
CA ALA A 19 27.02 4.21 -1.17
C ALA A 19 27.62 4.17 0.25
N ILE A 20 28.01 2.99 0.75
CA ILE A 20 28.67 2.85 2.07
C ILE A 20 29.98 3.66 2.09
N ALA A 21 30.74 3.61 1.00
CA ALA A 21 32.03 4.32 0.90
C ALA A 21 31.90 5.80 0.53
N LEU A 22 30.79 6.19 -0.11
CA LEU A 22 30.63 7.51 -0.72
C LEU A 22 29.63 8.41 0.02
N ALA A 23 28.89 7.92 1.02
CA ALA A 23 27.75 8.61 1.63
C ALA A 23 28.05 10.02 2.17
N ASP A 24 29.27 10.24 2.64
CA ASP A 24 29.71 11.54 3.17
C ASP A 24 30.16 12.53 2.08
N ARG A 25 30.21 12.11 0.82
CA ARG A 25 30.64 12.97 -0.28
C ARG A 25 29.45 13.76 -0.84
N ARG A 26 29.70 15.06 -1.17
CA ARG A 26 28.65 15.97 -1.69
C ARG A 26 27.91 15.47 -2.93
N LEU A 27 28.55 14.66 -3.77
CA LEU A 27 27.94 14.11 -4.99
C LEU A 27 27.25 12.75 -4.77
N ALA A 28 27.38 12.13 -3.59
CA ALA A 28 26.85 10.80 -3.33
C ALA A 28 25.33 10.72 -3.54
N THR A 29 24.60 11.69 -2.99
CA THR A 29 23.13 11.75 -3.16
C THR A 29 22.73 11.76 -4.63
N THR A 30 23.33 12.64 -5.44
CA THR A 30 23.02 12.73 -6.87
C THR A 30 23.42 11.47 -7.64
N ALA A 31 24.60 10.90 -7.32
CA ALA A 31 25.08 9.69 -7.98
C ALA A 31 24.21 8.47 -7.67
N ILE A 32 23.92 8.21 -6.39
CA ILE A 32 23.16 7.04 -5.96
C ILE A 32 21.70 7.10 -6.46
N TYR A 33 21.00 8.23 -6.28
CA TYR A 33 19.66 8.37 -6.82
C TYR A 33 19.64 8.40 -8.36
N GLY A 34 20.68 8.92 -9.02
CA GLY A 34 20.82 8.87 -10.46
C GLY A 34 20.97 7.44 -10.99
N VAL A 35 21.82 6.62 -10.37
CA VAL A 35 21.94 5.19 -10.71
C VAL A 35 20.65 4.44 -10.42
N ALA A 36 20.00 4.68 -9.28
CA ALA A 36 18.74 4.06 -8.92
C ALA A 36 17.62 4.42 -9.92
N LEU A 37 17.56 5.70 -10.36
CA LEU A 37 16.63 6.16 -11.39
C LEU A 37 16.86 5.43 -12.72
N THR A 38 18.11 5.37 -13.18
CA THR A 38 18.47 4.72 -14.45
C THR A 38 18.14 3.23 -14.42
N ALA A 39 18.50 2.53 -13.34
CA ALA A 39 18.20 1.11 -13.17
C ALA A 39 16.69 0.85 -13.12
N SER A 40 15.93 1.69 -12.39
CA SER A 40 14.47 1.56 -12.31
C SER A 40 13.78 1.87 -13.64
N VAL A 41 14.24 2.88 -14.40
CA VAL A 41 13.69 3.18 -15.73
C VAL A 41 14.00 2.03 -16.70
N ALA A 42 15.21 1.50 -16.69
CA ALA A 42 15.57 0.33 -17.52
C ALA A 42 14.73 -0.91 -17.15
N GLY A 43 14.57 -1.18 -15.84
CA GLY A 43 13.72 -2.26 -15.32
C GLY A 43 12.25 -2.08 -15.71
N LEU A 44 11.74 -0.84 -15.66
CA LEU A 44 10.38 -0.50 -16.11
C LEU A 44 10.18 -0.82 -17.60
N LEU A 45 11.09 -0.39 -18.45
CA LEU A 45 11.02 -0.63 -19.89
C LEU A 45 11.10 -2.12 -20.23
N LEU A 46 11.97 -2.88 -19.55
CA LEU A 46 12.07 -4.32 -19.71
C LEU A 46 10.79 -5.05 -19.25
N ALA A 47 10.21 -4.61 -18.12
CA ALA A 47 8.97 -5.17 -17.59
C ALA A 47 7.77 -4.87 -18.50
N LEU A 48 7.68 -3.63 -19.03
CA LEU A 48 6.65 -3.27 -20.02
C LEU A 48 6.80 -4.08 -21.30
N ALA A 49 8.01 -4.24 -21.82
CA ALA A 49 8.25 -5.06 -23.00
C ALA A 49 7.86 -6.53 -22.79
N ALA A 50 8.05 -7.06 -21.58
CA ALA A 50 7.63 -8.41 -21.24
C ALA A 50 6.11 -8.55 -21.10
N LEU A 51 5.46 -7.56 -20.47
CA LEU A 51 4.01 -7.56 -20.23
C LEU A 51 3.21 -7.40 -21.54
N LEU A 52 3.70 -6.55 -22.44
CA LEU A 52 3.02 -6.22 -23.70
C LEU A 52 3.43 -7.15 -24.86
N ALA A 53 4.23 -8.18 -24.61
CA ALA A 53 4.60 -9.15 -25.64
C ALA A 53 3.35 -9.90 -26.14
N PRO A 54 3.21 -10.12 -27.48
CA PRO A 54 2.02 -10.75 -28.04
C PRO A 54 1.72 -12.17 -27.56
N ALA A 55 2.78 -12.90 -27.17
CA ALA A 55 2.68 -14.25 -26.59
C ALA A 55 3.76 -14.36 -25.51
N PRO A 56 3.48 -13.95 -24.27
CA PRO A 56 4.47 -13.95 -23.21
C PRO A 56 4.81 -15.39 -22.80
N VAL A 57 5.87 -15.95 -23.38
CA VAL A 57 6.45 -17.22 -22.91
C VAL A 57 7.26 -16.90 -21.64
N PRO A 58 7.02 -17.60 -20.54
CA PRO A 58 7.79 -17.40 -19.32
C PRO A 58 9.29 -17.62 -19.54
N ALA A 59 10.12 -16.61 -19.27
CA ALA A 59 11.56 -16.75 -19.32
C ALA A 59 12.08 -17.22 -17.96
N THR A 60 12.83 -18.31 -17.93
CA THR A 60 13.42 -18.90 -16.73
C THR A 60 14.94 -18.83 -16.77
N LEU A 61 15.56 -18.72 -15.59
CA LEU A 61 17.01 -18.76 -15.41
C LEU A 61 17.32 -19.39 -14.05
N ALA A 62 18.19 -20.40 -14.05
CA ALA A 62 18.73 -20.96 -12.82
C ALA A 62 20.19 -20.54 -12.64
N LEU A 63 20.55 -20.09 -11.45
CA LEU A 63 21.91 -19.73 -11.09
C LEU A 63 22.44 -20.71 -10.04
N PRO A 64 23.73 -21.10 -10.08
CA PRO A 64 24.33 -22.02 -9.11
C PRO A 64 24.72 -21.27 -7.80
N ILE A 65 23.77 -20.51 -7.25
CA ILE A 65 23.91 -19.78 -5.99
C ILE A 65 22.76 -20.17 -5.06
N GLY A 66 22.89 -19.92 -3.78
CA GLY A 66 21.87 -20.27 -2.79
C GLY A 66 22.10 -21.64 -2.17
N LEU A 67 21.04 -22.45 -2.02
CA LEU A 67 21.17 -23.80 -1.46
C LEU A 67 21.83 -24.75 -2.47
N PRO A 68 22.88 -25.53 -2.07
CA PRO A 68 23.67 -26.35 -3.02
C PRO A 68 22.85 -27.37 -3.82
N TRP A 69 21.74 -27.85 -3.26
CA TRP A 69 20.88 -28.86 -3.90
C TRP A 69 19.69 -28.25 -4.64
N LEU A 70 19.41 -26.95 -4.48
CA LEU A 70 18.28 -26.27 -5.14
C LEU A 70 18.77 -25.29 -6.20
N GLY A 71 19.84 -24.51 -5.91
CA GLY A 71 20.20 -23.33 -6.69
C GLY A 71 19.26 -22.14 -6.43
N ALA A 72 19.33 -21.14 -7.27
CA ALA A 72 18.39 -20.03 -7.27
C ALA A 72 17.67 -19.95 -8.61
N HIS A 73 16.36 -20.10 -8.60
CA HIS A 73 15.52 -20.09 -9.78
C HIS A 73 14.81 -18.75 -9.92
N PHE A 74 14.83 -18.21 -11.13
CA PHE A 74 14.19 -16.94 -11.48
C PHE A 74 13.29 -17.14 -12.69
N ARG A 75 12.13 -16.45 -12.68
CA ARG A 75 11.12 -16.50 -13.71
C ARG A 75 10.54 -15.13 -13.98
N LEU A 76 10.33 -14.82 -15.24
CA LEU A 76 9.61 -13.65 -15.70
C LEU A 76 8.38 -14.11 -16.49
N ASP A 77 7.23 -14.08 -15.86
CA ASP A 77 5.92 -14.34 -16.46
C ASP A 77 5.07 -13.05 -16.44
N ALA A 78 3.83 -13.11 -16.94
CA ALA A 78 2.95 -11.97 -17.03
C ALA A 78 2.65 -11.34 -15.65
N LEU A 79 2.46 -12.15 -14.60
CA LEU A 79 2.23 -11.68 -13.25
C LEU A 79 3.45 -10.94 -12.70
N SER A 80 4.64 -11.55 -12.80
CA SER A 80 5.90 -10.92 -12.42
C SER A 80 6.13 -9.62 -13.19
N ALA A 81 5.91 -9.62 -14.50
CA ALA A 81 6.08 -8.45 -15.37
C ALA A 81 5.19 -7.30 -14.93
N PHE A 82 3.91 -7.54 -14.63
CA PHE A 82 2.99 -6.52 -14.13
C PHE A 82 3.49 -5.90 -12.81
N PHE A 83 3.84 -6.71 -11.82
CA PHE A 83 4.31 -6.19 -10.54
C PHE A 83 5.69 -5.51 -10.64
N LEU A 84 6.55 -5.95 -11.58
CA LEU A 84 7.81 -5.26 -11.91
C LEU A 84 7.55 -3.87 -12.54
N VAL A 85 6.50 -3.71 -13.36
CA VAL A 85 6.08 -2.39 -13.84
C VAL A 85 5.74 -1.49 -12.66
N VAL A 86 4.93 -1.96 -11.70
CA VAL A 86 4.57 -1.20 -10.51
C VAL A 86 5.81 -0.86 -9.66
N ALA A 87 6.69 -1.83 -9.42
CA ALA A 87 7.87 -1.66 -8.59
C ALA A 87 8.88 -0.67 -9.20
N ASN A 88 9.16 -0.81 -10.48
CA ASN A 88 10.14 0.03 -11.15
C ASN A 88 9.60 1.42 -11.50
N LEU A 89 8.30 1.58 -11.77
CA LEU A 89 7.66 2.90 -11.87
C LEU A 89 7.76 3.66 -10.55
N GLY A 90 7.40 3.02 -9.44
CA GLY A 90 7.53 3.60 -8.10
C GLY A 90 8.99 3.90 -7.75
N GLY A 91 9.91 2.99 -8.08
CA GLY A 91 11.36 3.15 -7.90
C GLY A 91 11.92 4.33 -8.69
N ALA A 92 11.54 4.50 -9.95
CA ALA A 92 11.93 5.63 -10.79
C ALA A 92 11.39 6.96 -10.24
N ALA A 93 10.09 7.00 -9.87
CA ALA A 93 9.48 8.20 -9.29
C ALA A 93 10.13 8.59 -7.95
N ALA A 94 10.39 7.61 -7.06
CA ALA A 94 11.03 7.85 -5.77
C ALA A 94 12.51 8.26 -5.93
N SER A 95 13.21 7.73 -6.91
CA SER A 95 14.60 8.11 -7.21
C SER A 95 14.67 9.55 -7.78
N LEU A 96 13.75 9.90 -8.69
CA LEU A 96 13.65 11.27 -9.21
C LEU A 96 13.32 12.28 -8.10
N TYR A 97 12.36 11.94 -7.22
CA TYR A 97 12.04 12.73 -6.04
C TYR A 97 13.26 12.85 -5.10
N GLY A 98 13.97 11.74 -4.90
CA GLY A 98 15.18 11.67 -4.05
C GLY A 98 16.34 12.55 -4.52
N LEU A 99 16.46 12.85 -5.81
CA LEU A 99 17.46 13.80 -6.33
C LEU A 99 17.32 15.21 -5.75
N GLY A 100 16.08 15.63 -5.45
CA GLY A 100 15.80 16.91 -4.78
C GLY A 100 15.74 16.76 -3.25
N TYR A 101 14.82 15.94 -2.77
CA TYR A 101 14.55 15.70 -1.36
C TYR A 101 15.79 15.22 -0.58
N GLY A 102 16.59 14.33 -1.16
CA GLY A 102 17.76 13.76 -0.51
C GLY A 102 18.87 14.76 -0.20
N ARG A 103 18.84 15.97 -0.79
CA ARG A 103 19.77 17.06 -0.45
C ARG A 103 19.49 17.66 0.92
N HIS A 104 18.29 17.47 1.45
CA HIS A 104 17.85 17.95 2.76
C HIS A 104 17.86 16.81 3.81
N GLU A 105 18.39 15.63 3.44
CA GLU A 105 18.44 14.48 4.34
C GLU A 105 19.50 14.69 5.43
N GLU A 106 19.09 14.55 6.70
CA GLU A 106 19.96 14.76 7.86
C GLU A 106 20.98 13.64 8.06
N ALA A 107 20.68 12.43 7.59
CA ALA A 107 21.50 11.23 7.81
C ALA A 107 21.68 10.44 6.50
N PRO A 108 22.32 11.00 5.46
CA PRO A 108 22.46 10.36 4.15
C PRO A 108 23.14 9.00 4.22
N ALA A 109 24.13 8.80 5.09
CA ALA A 109 24.81 7.52 5.30
C ALA A 109 23.87 6.39 5.79
N ARG A 110 22.70 6.72 6.33
CA ARG A 110 21.69 5.74 6.77
C ARG A 110 20.59 5.51 5.76
N VAL A 111 20.52 6.30 4.71
CA VAL A 111 19.50 6.20 3.67
C VAL A 111 20.10 5.70 2.36
N LEU A 112 21.19 6.29 1.89
CA LEU A 112 21.76 6.02 0.58
C LEU A 112 22.17 4.56 0.34
N PRO A 113 22.77 3.82 1.30
CA PRO A 113 23.09 2.42 1.08
C PRO A 113 21.84 1.53 0.98
N PHE A 114 20.83 1.79 1.81
CA PHE A 114 19.66 0.92 1.92
C PHE A 114 18.59 1.21 0.87
N PHE A 115 18.55 2.40 0.27
CA PHE A 115 17.55 2.75 -0.74
C PHE A 115 17.68 1.91 -2.02
N PRO A 116 18.83 1.81 -2.70
CA PRO A 116 18.96 0.94 -3.87
C PRO A 116 18.88 -0.56 -3.51
N ALA A 117 19.38 -0.96 -2.33
CA ALA A 117 19.20 -2.33 -1.84
C ALA A 117 17.72 -2.71 -1.66
N PHE A 118 16.90 -1.80 -1.17
CA PHE A 118 15.47 -2.01 -1.03
C PHE A 118 14.78 -2.17 -2.40
N LEU A 119 15.14 -1.37 -3.39
CA LEU A 119 14.66 -1.52 -4.78
C LEU A 119 15.09 -2.88 -5.37
N ALA A 120 16.36 -3.27 -5.18
CA ALA A 120 16.87 -4.55 -5.64
C ALA A 120 16.11 -5.73 -5.01
N ALA A 121 15.88 -5.68 -3.69
CA ALA A 121 15.17 -6.72 -2.96
C ALA A 121 13.73 -6.89 -3.46
N MET A 122 12.99 -5.79 -3.68
CA MET A 122 11.64 -5.86 -4.25
C MET A 122 11.60 -6.50 -5.62
N ASN A 123 12.56 -6.17 -6.51
CA ASN A 123 12.66 -6.79 -7.82
C ASN A 123 12.99 -8.28 -7.73
N LEU A 124 13.88 -8.70 -6.81
CA LEU A 124 14.22 -10.11 -6.60
C LEU A 124 13.03 -10.95 -6.14
N VAL A 125 12.21 -10.45 -5.20
CA VAL A 125 10.97 -11.14 -4.77
C VAL A 125 10.07 -11.41 -5.97
N LEU A 126 9.91 -10.44 -6.88
CA LEU A 126 9.00 -10.52 -8.01
C LEU A 126 9.44 -11.49 -9.10
N VAL A 127 10.72 -11.83 -9.17
CA VAL A 127 11.25 -12.78 -10.16
C VAL A 127 11.64 -14.14 -9.57
N ALA A 128 11.56 -14.33 -8.25
CA ALA A 128 11.88 -15.60 -7.60
C ALA A 128 10.91 -16.71 -8.07
N ASP A 129 11.44 -17.90 -8.42
CA ASP A 129 10.69 -19.10 -8.86
C ASP A 129 11.01 -20.32 -7.99
N ASP A 130 11.52 -20.11 -6.81
CA ASP A 130 11.66 -21.10 -5.74
C ASP A 130 11.43 -20.46 -4.37
N ALA A 131 11.05 -21.28 -3.39
CA ALA A 131 10.70 -20.83 -2.05
C ALA A 131 11.89 -20.19 -1.31
N PHE A 132 13.12 -20.70 -1.51
CA PHE A 132 14.30 -20.17 -0.86
C PHE A 132 14.65 -18.78 -1.40
N SER A 133 14.76 -18.63 -2.72
CA SER A 133 15.04 -17.34 -3.36
C SER A 133 13.97 -16.30 -3.03
N PHE A 134 12.69 -16.73 -2.98
CA PHE A 134 11.57 -15.88 -2.59
C PHE A 134 11.72 -15.40 -1.14
N LEU A 135 11.89 -16.31 -0.18
CA LEU A 135 11.98 -15.99 1.26
C LEU A 135 13.24 -15.19 1.59
N PHE A 136 14.37 -15.52 0.97
CA PHE A 136 15.61 -14.75 1.13
C PHE A 136 15.43 -13.30 0.65
N SER A 137 14.89 -13.12 -0.54
CA SER A 137 14.63 -11.79 -1.11
C SER A 137 13.58 -11.02 -0.30
N TRP A 138 12.58 -11.71 0.24
CA TRP A 138 11.55 -11.16 1.12
C TRP A 138 12.15 -10.63 2.43
N GLU A 139 13.03 -11.39 3.07
CA GLU A 139 13.72 -10.91 4.27
C GLU A 139 14.72 -9.80 3.95
N PHE A 140 15.42 -9.88 2.84
CA PHE A 140 16.28 -8.80 2.40
C PHE A 140 15.50 -7.50 2.18
N MET A 141 14.31 -7.57 1.58
CA MET A 141 13.38 -6.44 1.49
C MET A 141 12.93 -5.93 2.87
N SER A 142 12.68 -6.84 3.81
CA SER A 142 12.28 -6.50 5.19
C SER A 142 13.38 -5.77 5.94
N LEU A 143 14.61 -6.27 5.89
CA LEU A 143 15.76 -5.71 6.59
C LEU A 143 16.18 -4.35 6.01
N THR A 144 16.19 -4.22 4.68
CA THR A 144 16.55 -2.96 4.03
C THR A 144 15.53 -1.87 4.30
N SER A 145 14.24 -2.19 4.24
CA SER A 145 13.19 -1.24 4.60
C SER A 145 13.15 -0.91 6.10
N TRP A 146 13.45 -1.87 6.97
CA TRP A 146 13.63 -1.63 8.40
C TRP A 146 14.77 -0.64 8.67
N ALA A 147 15.92 -0.81 8.02
CA ALA A 147 17.04 0.12 8.15
C ALA A 147 16.64 1.54 7.72
N LEU A 148 15.82 1.67 6.67
CA LEU A 148 15.30 2.96 6.22
C LEU A 148 14.27 3.57 7.20
N VAL A 149 13.44 2.77 7.86
CA VAL A 149 12.55 3.23 8.95
C VAL A 149 13.38 3.73 10.14
N MET A 150 14.50 3.06 10.42
CA MET A 150 15.43 3.40 11.50
C MET A 150 16.41 4.53 11.15
N ALA A 151 16.33 5.14 9.96
CA ALA A 151 17.24 6.21 9.55
C ALA A 151 17.32 7.34 10.58
N HIS A 152 16.18 7.75 11.14
CA HIS A 152 16.07 8.77 12.18
C HIS A 152 15.71 8.18 13.56
N HIS A 153 16.32 7.06 13.97
CA HIS A 153 15.98 6.33 15.20
C HIS A 153 16.14 7.14 16.49
N ARG A 154 16.93 8.23 16.48
CA ARG A 154 17.10 9.12 17.63
C ARG A 154 15.87 10.02 17.89
N ARG A 155 14.96 10.18 16.93
CA ARG A 155 13.71 10.90 17.13
C ARG A 155 12.77 10.04 17.99
N SER A 156 12.07 10.70 18.93
CA SER A 156 11.13 10.03 19.82
C SER A 156 10.11 9.16 19.06
N GLY A 157 9.91 7.92 19.51
CA GLY A 157 8.97 6.96 18.94
C GLY A 157 9.50 6.15 17.73
N ASN A 158 10.53 6.62 17.02
CA ASN A 158 11.00 5.95 15.79
C ASN A 158 11.64 4.58 16.09
N ALA A 159 12.37 4.43 17.20
CA ALA A 159 12.94 3.16 17.58
C ALA A 159 11.86 2.12 17.91
N ALA A 160 10.80 2.50 18.60
CA ALA A 160 9.65 1.64 18.88
C ALA A 160 8.91 1.25 17.60
N ALA A 161 8.73 2.20 16.65
CA ALA A 161 8.15 1.94 15.35
C ALA A 161 8.97 0.92 14.54
N GLY A 162 10.30 1.06 14.53
CA GLY A 162 11.22 0.11 13.89
C GLY A 162 11.19 -1.27 14.54
N TYR A 163 11.12 -1.34 15.86
CA TYR A 163 11.00 -2.62 16.57
C TYR A 163 9.70 -3.34 16.20
N LEU A 164 8.55 -2.66 16.26
CA LEU A 164 7.27 -3.25 15.90
C LEU A 164 7.23 -3.66 14.42
N TYR A 165 7.83 -2.85 13.55
CA TYR A 165 7.94 -3.20 12.13
C TYR A 165 8.71 -4.51 11.93
N LEU A 166 9.89 -4.64 12.55
CA LEU A 166 10.70 -5.85 12.42
C LEU A 166 10.00 -7.08 13.00
N LEU A 167 9.34 -6.93 14.16
CA LEU A 167 8.55 -8.00 14.78
C LEU A 167 7.46 -8.51 13.84
N MET A 168 6.67 -7.60 13.25
CA MET A 168 5.59 -7.97 12.32
C MET A 168 6.12 -8.54 10.99
N ALA A 169 7.28 -8.06 10.52
CA ALA A 169 7.95 -8.61 9.35
C ALA A 169 8.41 -10.05 9.59
N SER A 170 9.10 -10.31 10.71
CA SER A 170 9.55 -11.66 11.10
C SER A 170 8.38 -12.63 11.31
N PHE A 171 7.30 -12.18 11.97
CA PHE A 171 6.07 -12.96 12.09
C PHE A 171 5.53 -13.38 10.71
N GLY A 172 5.48 -12.42 9.77
CA GLY A 172 5.02 -12.68 8.41
C GLY A 172 5.89 -13.68 7.67
N THR A 173 7.20 -13.57 7.80
CA THR A 173 8.16 -14.51 7.17
C THR A 173 8.06 -15.91 7.75
N LEU A 174 7.92 -16.05 9.08
CA LEU A 174 7.70 -17.36 9.70
C LEU A 174 6.44 -18.04 9.16
N ALA A 175 5.35 -17.29 9.00
CA ALA A 175 4.13 -17.83 8.39
C ALA A 175 4.35 -18.28 6.94
N LEU A 176 5.12 -17.52 6.13
CA LEU A 176 5.45 -17.91 4.76
C LEU A 176 6.39 -19.12 4.70
N ILE A 177 7.36 -19.25 5.62
CA ILE A 177 8.22 -20.44 5.73
C ILE A 177 7.34 -21.69 5.94
N LEU A 178 6.37 -21.62 6.85
CA LEU A 178 5.45 -22.72 7.10
C LEU A 178 4.56 -22.99 5.87
N ALA A 179 4.08 -21.95 5.18
CA ALA A 179 3.28 -22.10 3.97
C ALA A 179 4.05 -22.84 2.86
N PHE A 180 5.29 -22.43 2.58
CA PHE A 180 6.13 -23.09 1.58
C PHE A 180 6.58 -24.49 2.03
N GLY A 181 6.81 -24.71 3.33
CA GLY A 181 7.06 -26.04 3.88
C GLY A 181 5.90 -27.01 3.62
N LEU A 182 4.65 -26.55 3.84
CA LEU A 182 3.45 -27.34 3.52
C LEU A 182 3.31 -27.59 2.01
N LEU A 183 3.59 -26.59 1.16
CA LEU A 183 3.52 -26.72 -0.31
C LEU A 183 4.58 -27.67 -0.87
N ALA A 184 5.80 -27.65 -0.34
CA ALA A 184 6.87 -28.56 -0.73
C ALA A 184 6.57 -30.03 -0.32
N GLY A 185 5.76 -30.22 0.72
CA GLY A 185 5.34 -31.54 1.20
C GLY A 185 6.52 -32.43 1.61
N TRP A 186 6.29 -33.73 1.62
CA TRP A 186 7.30 -34.72 1.97
C TRP A 186 8.46 -34.84 0.97
N SER A 187 8.23 -34.47 -0.31
CA SER A 187 9.26 -34.49 -1.35
C SER A 187 10.38 -33.47 -1.10
N GLY A 188 10.10 -32.40 -0.34
CA GLY A 188 11.03 -31.29 -0.15
C GLY A 188 11.35 -30.54 -1.45
N ALA A 189 10.46 -30.60 -2.44
CA ALA A 189 10.61 -29.89 -3.70
C ALA A 189 10.19 -28.43 -3.53
N TYR A 190 11.16 -27.54 -3.36
CA TYR A 190 10.94 -26.12 -3.10
C TYR A 190 10.90 -25.24 -4.36
N ASP A 191 11.15 -25.82 -5.56
CA ASP A 191 10.97 -25.07 -6.80
C ASP A 191 9.48 -24.92 -7.14
N PHE A 192 9.09 -23.76 -7.68
CA PHE A 192 7.67 -23.47 -7.95
C PHE A 192 7.11 -24.31 -9.10
N ALA A 193 7.95 -24.82 -9.99
CA ALA A 193 7.49 -25.72 -11.06
C ALA A 193 6.99 -27.04 -10.47
N ALA A 194 7.73 -27.63 -9.52
CA ALA A 194 7.29 -28.84 -8.82
C ALA A 194 6.07 -28.58 -7.93
N ILE A 195 6.05 -27.47 -7.21
CA ILE A 195 4.89 -27.10 -6.36
C ILE A 195 3.60 -26.96 -7.21
N ARG A 196 3.66 -26.37 -8.40
CA ARG A 196 2.49 -26.25 -9.31
C ARG A 196 1.92 -27.59 -9.73
N THR A 197 2.74 -28.61 -9.82
CA THR A 197 2.30 -29.97 -10.20
C THR A 197 1.76 -30.77 -9.01
N ALA A 198 2.04 -30.32 -7.79
CA ALA A 198 1.53 -30.94 -6.57
C ALA A 198 0.03 -30.63 -6.42
N SER A 199 -0.74 -31.60 -5.91
CA SER A 199 -2.15 -31.42 -5.62
C SER A 199 -2.36 -31.52 -4.11
N PRO A 200 -2.24 -30.42 -3.37
CA PRO A 200 -2.40 -30.44 -1.93
C PRO A 200 -3.84 -30.84 -1.55
N SER A 201 -4.01 -31.53 -0.42
CA SER A 201 -5.33 -31.82 0.11
C SER A 201 -6.09 -30.52 0.46
N ALA A 202 -7.42 -30.59 0.50
CA ALA A 202 -8.24 -29.43 0.86
C ALA A 202 -7.86 -28.80 2.21
N LEU A 203 -7.51 -29.62 3.20
CA LEU A 203 -7.04 -29.16 4.51
C LEU A 203 -5.68 -28.45 4.40
N MET A 204 -4.75 -29.00 3.65
CA MET A 204 -3.43 -28.41 3.42
C MET A 204 -3.56 -27.09 2.66
N GLY A 205 -4.37 -27.01 1.61
CA GLY A 205 -4.67 -25.79 0.88
C GLY A 205 -5.28 -24.71 1.77
N ALA A 206 -6.21 -25.09 2.66
CA ALA A 206 -6.77 -24.16 3.65
C ALA A 206 -5.73 -23.64 4.66
N ALA A 207 -4.83 -24.50 5.13
CA ALA A 207 -3.73 -24.09 6.01
C ALA A 207 -2.76 -23.14 5.29
N VAL A 208 -2.42 -23.41 4.03
CA VAL A 208 -1.58 -22.53 3.21
C VAL A 208 -2.25 -21.18 2.97
N LEU A 209 -3.56 -21.14 2.68
CA LEU A 209 -4.31 -19.88 2.57
C LEU A 209 -4.22 -19.05 3.86
N ALA A 210 -4.46 -19.69 5.02
CA ALA A 210 -4.41 -19.02 6.31
C ALA A 210 -3.00 -18.46 6.59
N LEU A 211 -1.96 -19.24 6.31
CA LEU A 211 -0.56 -18.83 6.46
C LEU A 211 -0.15 -17.76 5.45
N ALA A 212 -0.61 -17.82 4.19
CA ALA A 212 -0.38 -16.78 3.20
C ALA A 212 -1.08 -15.47 3.58
N LEU A 213 -2.32 -15.56 4.11
CA LEU A 213 -3.04 -14.39 4.61
C LEU A 213 -2.35 -13.78 5.84
N ALA A 214 -1.82 -14.62 6.75
CA ALA A 214 -1.03 -14.16 7.88
C ALA A 214 0.31 -13.56 7.43
N GLY A 215 1.05 -14.22 6.55
CA GLY A 215 2.38 -13.82 6.12
C GLY A 215 2.38 -12.63 5.17
N ALA A 216 1.84 -12.82 3.97
CA ALA A 216 1.76 -11.76 2.98
C ALA A 216 0.76 -10.65 3.40
N GLY A 217 -0.36 -11.01 4.04
CA GLY A 217 -1.33 -10.07 4.57
C GLY A 217 -0.75 -9.15 5.66
N SER A 218 0.12 -9.67 6.55
CA SER A 218 0.84 -8.85 7.54
C SER A 218 1.70 -7.78 6.85
N LYS A 219 2.47 -8.17 5.84
CA LYS A 219 3.33 -7.25 5.08
C LYS A 219 2.51 -6.27 4.23
N ALA A 220 1.39 -6.70 3.67
CA ALA A 220 0.46 -5.85 2.94
C ALA A 220 -0.25 -4.84 3.85
N GLY A 221 -0.46 -5.19 5.12
CA GLY A 221 -1.16 -4.36 6.10
C GLY A 221 -2.64 -4.66 6.23
N VAL A 222 -3.04 -5.94 6.12
CA VAL A 222 -4.41 -6.39 6.33
C VAL A 222 -4.75 -6.37 7.82
N VAL A 223 -5.93 -5.91 8.18
CA VAL A 223 -6.43 -5.93 9.58
C VAL A 223 -6.65 -7.39 10.01
N PRO A 224 -6.18 -7.77 11.20
CA PRO A 224 -5.61 -6.95 12.28
C PRO A 224 -4.09 -6.73 12.20
N LEU A 225 -3.38 -7.26 11.22
CA LEU A 225 -1.91 -7.30 11.15
C LEU A 225 -1.25 -6.00 10.65
N HIS A 226 -2.01 -4.92 10.54
CA HIS A 226 -1.63 -3.61 9.96
C HIS A 226 -0.87 -2.67 10.92
N VAL A 227 -0.79 -2.99 12.20
CA VAL A 227 -0.37 -2.05 13.28
C VAL A 227 1.00 -1.41 13.11
N TRP A 228 1.90 -2.03 12.38
CA TRP A 228 3.22 -1.48 12.06
C TRP A 228 3.17 -0.31 11.07
N LEU A 229 2.20 -0.31 10.15
CA LEU A 229 2.07 0.64 9.04
C LEU A 229 1.97 2.11 9.51
N PRO A 230 1.01 2.47 10.41
CA PRO A 230 0.84 3.85 10.88
C PRO A 230 2.01 4.39 11.69
N LEU A 231 2.89 3.52 12.18
CA LEU A 231 4.07 3.89 12.95
C LEU A 231 5.33 3.97 12.07
N ALA A 232 5.52 3.01 11.16
CA ALA A 232 6.71 2.94 10.31
C ALA A 232 6.75 4.04 9.23
N HIS A 233 5.60 4.35 8.59
CA HIS A 233 5.57 5.34 7.53
C HIS A 233 5.92 6.76 7.97
N PRO A 234 5.46 7.29 9.12
CA PRO A 234 5.91 8.59 9.60
C PRO A 234 7.39 8.63 9.99
N ALA A 235 7.96 7.50 10.44
CA ALA A 235 9.35 7.39 10.86
C ALA A 235 10.33 7.41 9.67
N ALA A 236 9.95 6.78 8.55
CA ALA A 236 10.78 6.70 7.34
C ALA A 236 10.85 8.04 6.58
N PRO A 237 11.93 8.32 5.81
CA PRO A 237 11.97 9.42 4.84
C PRO A 237 10.79 9.34 3.86
N SER A 238 10.29 10.50 3.38
CA SER A 238 9.01 10.54 2.66
C SER A 238 9.00 9.77 1.33
N HIS A 239 10.10 9.79 0.58
CA HIS A 239 10.23 8.99 -0.65
C HIS A 239 10.31 7.48 -0.38
N VAL A 240 10.86 7.10 0.76
CA VAL A 240 10.83 5.70 1.25
C VAL A 240 9.42 5.33 1.68
N SER A 241 8.70 6.21 2.40
CA SER A 241 7.30 5.99 2.77
C SER A 241 6.41 5.78 1.54
N ALA A 242 6.66 6.52 0.45
CA ALA A 242 5.99 6.34 -0.83
C ALA A 242 6.24 4.92 -1.40
N LEU A 243 7.48 4.44 -1.39
CA LEU A 243 7.82 3.08 -1.82
C LEU A 243 7.24 2.00 -0.91
N MET A 244 7.31 2.18 0.40
CA MET A 244 6.73 1.21 1.33
C MET A 244 5.22 1.07 1.12
N SER A 245 4.51 2.19 0.98
CA SER A 245 3.07 2.23 0.76
C SER A 245 2.68 1.87 -0.68
N GLY A 246 3.31 2.52 -1.65
CA GLY A 246 2.96 2.41 -3.07
C GLY A 246 3.46 1.12 -3.72
N VAL A 247 4.57 0.53 -3.25
CA VAL A 247 5.24 -0.61 -3.90
C VAL A 247 5.37 -1.81 -2.98
N MET A 248 6.04 -1.72 -1.83
CA MET A 248 6.34 -2.87 -0.97
C MET A 248 5.08 -3.64 -0.55
N THR A 249 4.01 -2.93 -0.20
CA THR A 249 2.71 -3.57 0.10
C THR A 249 2.13 -4.31 -1.11
N LYS A 250 2.45 -3.88 -2.35
CA LYS A 250 2.04 -4.58 -3.59
C LYS A 250 2.92 -5.79 -3.87
N VAL A 251 4.21 -5.75 -3.54
CA VAL A 251 5.05 -6.94 -3.52
C VAL A 251 4.49 -7.99 -2.58
N ALA A 252 3.91 -7.56 -1.45
CA ALA A 252 3.20 -8.47 -0.55
C ALA A 252 1.91 -9.02 -1.17
N VAL A 253 1.12 -8.20 -1.87
CA VAL A 253 -0.03 -8.65 -2.66
C VAL A 253 0.40 -9.65 -3.74
N TYR A 254 1.53 -9.40 -4.44
CA TYR A 254 2.10 -10.37 -5.38
C TYR A 254 2.36 -11.73 -4.73
N GLY A 255 3.00 -11.74 -3.56
CA GLY A 255 3.26 -12.99 -2.82
C GLY A 255 1.96 -13.74 -2.50
N PHE A 256 0.93 -13.02 -2.04
CA PHE A 256 -0.39 -13.61 -1.79
C PHE A 256 -1.01 -14.18 -3.08
N VAL A 257 -1.03 -13.43 -4.18
CA VAL A 257 -1.57 -13.87 -5.46
C VAL A 257 -0.79 -15.07 -6.01
N ARG A 258 0.56 -15.02 -5.96
CA ARG A 258 1.42 -16.13 -6.39
C ARG A 258 1.10 -17.43 -5.64
N ILE A 259 0.96 -17.36 -4.33
CA ILE A 259 0.63 -18.54 -3.52
C ILE A 259 -0.79 -19.03 -3.81
N THR A 260 -1.79 -18.14 -3.78
CA THR A 260 -3.21 -18.55 -3.75
C THR A 260 -3.82 -18.81 -5.12
N PHE A 261 -3.30 -18.22 -6.20
CA PHE A 261 -3.83 -18.40 -7.55
C PHE A 261 -2.95 -19.28 -8.44
N ASP A 262 -1.62 -19.40 -8.12
CA ASP A 262 -0.68 -20.11 -8.99
C ASP A 262 -0.14 -21.40 -8.35
N LEU A 263 0.11 -21.42 -7.01
CA LEU A 263 0.81 -22.53 -6.37
C LEU A 263 -0.10 -23.51 -5.62
N VAL A 264 -1.23 -23.06 -5.03
CA VAL A 264 -2.09 -23.95 -4.22
C VAL A 264 -3.05 -24.78 -5.04
N GLY A 265 -3.33 -24.39 -6.30
CA GLY A 265 -4.31 -25.05 -7.15
C GLY A 265 -5.74 -24.50 -6.99
N ALA A 266 -6.77 -25.33 -7.27
CA ALA A 266 -8.16 -24.89 -7.31
C ALA A 266 -8.67 -24.41 -5.95
N PRO A 267 -9.23 -23.18 -5.86
CA PRO A 267 -9.73 -22.64 -4.61
C PRO A 267 -11.06 -23.29 -4.17
N LEU A 268 -11.31 -23.28 -2.86
CA LEU A 268 -12.63 -23.59 -2.31
C LEU A 268 -13.46 -22.30 -2.21
N TRP A 269 -14.78 -22.40 -2.37
CA TRP A 269 -15.69 -21.24 -2.39
C TRP A 269 -15.56 -20.32 -1.17
N TRP A 270 -15.35 -20.88 0.02
CA TRP A 270 -15.23 -20.11 1.27
C TRP A 270 -13.91 -19.34 1.39
N TRP A 271 -12.86 -19.70 0.61
CA TRP A 271 -11.62 -18.91 0.55
C TRP A 271 -11.91 -17.49 0.08
N GLY A 272 -12.70 -17.39 -1.00
CA GLY A 272 -13.12 -16.09 -1.51
C GLY A 272 -13.95 -15.29 -0.51
N ALA A 273 -14.85 -15.95 0.23
CA ALA A 273 -15.64 -15.32 1.30
C ALA A 273 -14.74 -14.75 2.41
N LEU A 274 -13.78 -15.54 2.88
CA LEU A 274 -12.84 -15.13 3.94
C LEU A 274 -11.97 -13.93 3.50
N VAL A 275 -11.38 -14.02 2.31
CA VAL A 275 -10.49 -12.99 1.78
C VAL A 275 -11.25 -11.69 1.51
N ALA A 276 -12.44 -11.76 0.90
CA ALA A 276 -13.28 -10.59 0.63
C ALA A 276 -13.79 -9.92 1.92
N LEU A 277 -14.20 -10.70 2.92
CA LEU A 277 -14.63 -10.19 4.22
C LEU A 277 -13.49 -9.49 4.96
N THR A 278 -12.33 -10.12 4.98
CA THR A 278 -11.11 -9.53 5.56
C THR A 278 -10.75 -8.23 4.85
N GLY A 279 -10.88 -8.19 3.51
CA GLY A 279 -10.72 -6.98 2.71
C GLY A 279 -11.70 -5.87 3.11
N GLY A 280 -13.01 -6.20 3.22
CA GLY A 280 -14.05 -5.24 3.59
C GLY A 280 -13.84 -4.63 4.97
N ILE A 281 -13.51 -5.46 5.97
CA ILE A 281 -13.17 -4.99 7.32
C ILE A 281 -11.93 -4.09 7.29
N THR A 282 -10.90 -4.50 6.53
CA THR A 282 -9.65 -3.74 6.40
C THR A 282 -9.90 -2.37 5.78
N ALA A 283 -10.73 -2.27 4.75
CA ALA A 283 -11.05 -1.01 4.09
C ALA A 283 -11.73 -0.03 5.05
N VAL A 284 -12.78 -0.46 5.74
CA VAL A 284 -13.53 0.41 6.65
C VAL A 284 -12.71 0.80 7.88
N MET A 285 -12.00 -0.15 8.49
CA MET A 285 -11.14 0.16 9.66
C MET A 285 -10.02 1.12 9.28
N GLY A 286 -9.40 0.95 8.11
CA GLY A 286 -8.36 1.86 7.61
C GLY A 286 -8.86 3.30 7.49
N VAL A 287 -9.97 3.53 6.80
CA VAL A 287 -10.50 4.89 6.60
C VAL A 287 -11.00 5.54 7.89
N LEU A 288 -11.64 4.77 8.78
CA LEU A 288 -12.12 5.30 10.06
C LEU A 288 -10.95 5.80 10.93
N HIS A 289 -9.86 5.04 11.03
CA HIS A 289 -8.66 5.49 11.76
C HIS A 289 -7.98 6.66 11.07
N ALA A 290 -7.90 6.68 9.72
CA ALA A 290 -7.36 7.81 8.97
C ALA A 290 -8.10 9.13 9.26
N LEU A 291 -9.42 9.07 9.41
CA LEU A 291 -10.24 10.24 9.76
C LEU A 291 -9.90 10.80 11.13
N MET A 292 -9.42 10.01 12.07
CA MET A 292 -9.06 10.46 13.42
C MET A 292 -7.64 11.03 13.49
N GLU A 293 -6.78 10.79 12.48
CA GLU A 293 -5.39 11.23 12.53
C GLU A 293 -5.22 12.73 12.24
N HIS A 294 -4.23 13.31 12.94
CA HIS A 294 -3.80 14.70 12.76
C HIS A 294 -2.45 14.79 12.03
N ASP A 295 -1.60 13.76 12.12
CA ASP A 295 -0.36 13.64 11.35
C ASP A 295 -0.66 13.24 9.91
N LEU A 296 -0.26 14.07 8.94
CA LEU A 296 -0.52 13.88 7.53
C LEU A 296 0.05 12.55 6.99
N LYS A 297 1.24 12.13 7.45
CA LYS A 297 1.85 10.85 7.03
C LYS A 297 1.15 9.63 7.66
N ARG A 298 0.69 9.74 8.93
CA ARG A 298 -0.10 8.68 9.57
C ARG A 298 -1.47 8.51 8.92
N LEU A 299 -2.13 9.61 8.58
CA LEU A 299 -3.37 9.60 7.81
C LEU A 299 -3.17 8.83 6.50
N LEU A 300 -2.12 9.16 5.74
CA LEU A 300 -1.80 8.46 4.50
C LEU A 300 -1.45 6.97 4.73
N ALA A 301 -0.84 6.62 5.85
CA ALA A 301 -0.56 5.23 6.18
C ALA A 301 -1.84 4.41 6.41
N TYR A 302 -2.81 4.93 7.15
CA TYR A 302 -4.11 4.27 7.31
C TYR A 302 -4.90 4.15 6.01
N HIS A 303 -4.80 5.13 5.11
CA HIS A 303 -5.35 4.99 3.76
C HIS A 303 -4.61 3.94 2.90
N THR A 304 -3.38 3.53 3.28
CA THR A 304 -2.76 2.36 2.67
C THR A 304 -3.46 1.09 3.11
N VAL A 305 -3.78 0.97 4.40
CA VAL A 305 -4.58 -0.14 4.96
C VAL A 305 -5.93 -0.25 4.24
N GLU A 306 -6.64 0.85 4.12
CA GLU A 306 -7.91 0.93 3.39
C GLU A 306 -7.80 0.38 1.96
N ASN A 307 -6.88 0.89 1.17
CA ASN A 307 -6.75 0.52 -0.23
C ASN A 307 -6.25 -0.93 -0.42
N ILE A 308 -5.46 -1.46 0.50
CA ILE A 308 -5.15 -2.89 0.55
C ILE A 308 -6.43 -3.69 0.79
N GLY A 309 -7.33 -3.22 1.66
CA GLY A 309 -8.65 -3.81 1.84
C GLY A 309 -9.45 -3.90 0.53
N ILE A 310 -9.45 -2.83 -0.27
CA ILE A 310 -10.12 -2.79 -1.59
C ILE A 310 -9.53 -3.84 -2.54
N ILE A 311 -8.19 -3.96 -2.60
CA ILE A 311 -7.51 -4.99 -3.38
C ILE A 311 -7.94 -6.39 -2.95
N PHE A 312 -7.98 -6.65 -1.64
CA PHE A 312 -8.36 -7.96 -1.09
C PHE A 312 -9.85 -8.27 -1.30
N ILE A 313 -10.74 -7.27 -1.38
CA ILE A 313 -12.14 -7.48 -1.82
C ILE A 313 -12.13 -8.06 -3.24
N GLY A 314 -11.43 -7.43 -4.19
CA GLY A 314 -11.35 -7.90 -5.56
C GLY A 314 -10.72 -9.29 -5.70
N LEU A 315 -9.63 -9.57 -4.96
CA LEU A 315 -8.99 -10.89 -4.93
C LEU A 315 -9.91 -11.97 -4.35
N GLY A 316 -10.63 -11.65 -3.27
CA GLY A 316 -11.60 -12.57 -2.67
C GLY A 316 -12.75 -12.89 -3.61
N LEU A 317 -13.29 -11.88 -4.33
CA LEU A 317 -14.30 -12.10 -5.36
C LEU A 317 -13.76 -12.98 -6.50
N ALA A 318 -12.52 -12.75 -6.95
CA ALA A 318 -11.89 -13.59 -7.98
C ALA A 318 -11.77 -15.04 -7.54
N LEU A 319 -11.36 -15.31 -6.30
CA LEU A 319 -11.31 -16.66 -5.73
C LEU A 319 -12.72 -17.28 -5.63
N ALA A 320 -13.73 -16.52 -5.18
CA ALA A 320 -15.10 -17.01 -5.07
C ALA A 320 -15.70 -17.40 -6.43
N PHE A 321 -15.47 -16.57 -7.46
CA PHE A 321 -15.94 -16.87 -8.81
C PHE A 321 -15.16 -18.01 -9.45
N SER A 322 -13.82 -18.09 -9.26
CA SER A 322 -13.01 -19.22 -9.75
C SER A 322 -13.46 -20.54 -9.15
N ALA A 323 -13.76 -20.58 -7.84
CA ALA A 323 -14.24 -21.76 -7.16
C ALA A 323 -15.63 -22.23 -7.62
N ASN A 324 -16.39 -21.38 -8.31
CA ASN A 324 -17.72 -21.66 -8.84
C ASN A 324 -17.75 -21.76 -10.39
N GLU A 325 -16.59 -21.99 -11.00
CA GLU A 325 -16.46 -22.15 -12.45
C GLU A 325 -17.02 -20.97 -13.27
N MET A 326 -16.81 -19.75 -12.75
CA MET A 326 -17.23 -18.49 -13.39
C MET A 326 -16.01 -17.69 -13.87
N PRO A 327 -15.27 -18.18 -14.89
CA PRO A 327 -13.97 -17.62 -15.25
C PRO A 327 -14.04 -16.15 -15.72
N ALA A 328 -15.08 -15.75 -16.44
CA ALA A 328 -15.24 -14.35 -16.88
C ALA A 328 -15.46 -13.39 -15.70
N ALA A 329 -16.25 -13.80 -14.68
CA ALA A 329 -16.45 -13.02 -13.47
C ALA A 329 -15.18 -12.97 -12.61
N ALA A 330 -14.44 -14.09 -12.53
CA ALA A 330 -13.17 -14.16 -11.85
C ALA A 330 -12.14 -13.23 -12.52
N ALA A 331 -12.07 -13.24 -13.84
CA ALA A 331 -11.20 -12.34 -14.62
C ALA A 331 -11.53 -10.86 -14.40
N LEU A 332 -12.82 -10.50 -14.35
CA LEU A 332 -13.26 -9.15 -14.04
C LEU A 332 -12.80 -8.72 -12.63
N ALA A 333 -13.04 -9.54 -11.62
CA ALA A 333 -12.68 -9.23 -10.24
C ALA A 333 -11.15 -9.15 -10.07
N LEU A 334 -10.40 -10.06 -10.68
CA LEU A 334 -8.92 -10.05 -10.66
C LEU A 334 -8.37 -8.82 -11.37
N THR A 335 -8.91 -8.47 -12.56
CA THR A 335 -8.50 -7.28 -13.31
C THR A 335 -8.78 -6.01 -12.49
N ALA A 336 -9.94 -5.92 -11.83
CA ALA A 336 -10.27 -4.80 -10.94
C ALA A 336 -9.25 -4.66 -9.80
N ALA A 337 -8.90 -5.78 -9.14
CA ALA A 337 -7.92 -5.81 -8.05
C ALA A 337 -6.52 -5.38 -8.54
N LEU A 338 -6.02 -5.95 -9.64
CA LEU A 338 -4.71 -5.62 -10.18
C LEU A 338 -4.64 -4.19 -10.72
N PHE A 339 -5.71 -3.71 -11.36
CA PHE A 339 -5.76 -2.31 -11.77
C PHE A 339 -5.79 -1.36 -10.56
N HIS A 340 -6.44 -1.76 -9.47
CA HIS A 340 -6.39 -0.99 -8.21
C HIS A 340 -4.99 -1.02 -7.57
N VAL A 341 -4.25 -2.13 -7.69
CA VAL A 341 -2.81 -2.21 -7.31
C VAL A 341 -2.00 -1.12 -8.01
N PHE A 342 -2.13 -1.00 -9.34
CA PHE A 342 -1.45 0.02 -10.12
C PHE A 342 -1.90 1.44 -9.71
N ASN A 343 -3.19 1.70 -9.68
CA ASN A 343 -3.78 3.00 -9.37
C ASN A 343 -3.36 3.49 -8.00
N HIS A 344 -3.47 2.62 -7.00
CA HIS A 344 -3.05 2.93 -5.63
C HIS A 344 -1.54 3.21 -5.55
N SER A 345 -0.70 2.48 -6.26
CA SER A 345 0.74 2.78 -6.31
C SER A 345 1.01 4.21 -6.79
N VAL A 346 0.31 4.65 -7.83
CA VAL A 346 0.51 5.96 -8.46
C VAL A 346 0.02 7.09 -7.55
N PHE A 347 -1.26 7.10 -7.17
CA PHE A 347 -1.78 8.22 -6.37
C PHE A 347 -1.23 8.25 -4.95
N LYS A 348 -0.84 7.10 -4.39
CA LYS A 348 -0.27 7.04 -3.04
C LYS A 348 1.15 7.58 -2.99
N SER A 349 1.96 7.25 -3.99
CA SER A 349 3.30 7.83 -4.12
C SER A 349 3.22 9.35 -4.31
N LEU A 350 2.28 9.84 -5.12
CA LEU A 350 2.02 11.27 -5.29
C LEU A 350 1.68 11.96 -3.96
N LEU A 351 0.77 11.38 -3.17
CA LEU A 351 0.35 11.95 -1.90
C LEU A 351 1.49 11.95 -0.86
N PHE A 352 2.30 10.87 -0.78
CA PHE A 352 3.45 10.84 0.12
C PHE A 352 4.54 11.82 -0.31
N PHE A 353 4.75 12.05 -1.60
CA PHE A 353 5.66 13.09 -2.08
C PHE A 353 5.15 14.48 -1.71
N GLY A 354 3.84 14.73 -1.85
CA GLY A 354 3.24 15.98 -1.42
C GLY A 354 3.36 16.23 0.09
N ALA A 355 3.10 15.20 0.90
CA ALA A 355 3.32 15.28 2.35
C ALA A 355 4.81 15.47 2.70
N GLY A 356 5.71 14.88 1.93
CA GLY A 356 7.15 15.09 2.05
C GLY A 356 7.57 16.51 1.71
N ALA A 357 7.01 17.10 0.65
CA ALA A 357 7.26 18.48 0.28
C ALA A 357 6.81 19.46 1.38
N VAL A 358 5.61 19.23 1.96
CA VAL A 358 5.12 20.01 3.10
C VAL A 358 6.06 19.88 4.30
N LEU A 359 6.46 18.65 4.65
CA LEU A 359 7.37 18.40 5.75
C LEU A 359 8.75 19.07 5.55
N THR A 360 9.30 19.04 4.33
CA THR A 360 10.59 19.70 4.03
C THR A 360 10.47 21.22 4.14
N ALA A 361 9.35 21.79 3.69
CA ALA A 361 9.15 23.24 3.69
C ALA A 361 8.83 23.82 5.08
N THR A 362 8.20 23.04 5.96
CA THR A 362 7.66 23.54 7.24
C THR A 362 8.28 22.88 8.48
N GLY A 363 8.92 21.71 8.33
CA GLY A 363 9.31 20.87 9.47
C GLY A 363 8.14 20.25 10.23
N GLU A 364 6.89 20.45 9.78
CA GLU A 364 5.69 20.09 10.51
C GLU A 364 4.86 19.04 9.77
N ARG A 365 4.29 18.10 10.51
CA ARG A 365 3.38 17.06 9.99
C ARG A 365 1.97 17.18 10.56
N ASP A 366 1.82 17.87 11.71
CA ASP A 366 0.54 18.06 12.35
C ASP A 366 -0.28 19.09 11.58
N MET A 367 -1.41 18.65 11.01
CA MET A 367 -2.31 19.50 10.26
C MET A 367 -2.89 20.64 11.11
N GLU A 368 -2.99 20.47 12.44
CA GLU A 368 -3.45 21.52 13.36
C GLU A 368 -2.50 22.73 13.43
N ARG A 369 -1.26 22.57 12.96
CA ARG A 369 -0.23 23.61 12.92
C ARG A 369 0.05 24.15 11.50
N LEU A 370 -0.58 23.58 10.50
CA LEU A 370 -0.46 23.98 9.09
C LEU A 370 -1.58 24.96 8.70
N GLY A 371 -1.83 25.12 7.43
CA GLY A 371 -2.89 25.94 6.84
C GLY A 371 -2.36 27.03 5.92
N GLY A 372 -3.16 27.44 4.93
CA GLY A 372 -2.84 28.51 3.99
C GLY A 372 -1.69 28.20 3.02
N LEU A 373 -1.21 26.95 2.95
CA LEU A 373 -0.05 26.58 2.15
C LEU A 373 -0.29 26.73 0.64
N ILE A 374 -1.53 26.78 0.16
CA ILE A 374 -1.84 27.02 -1.26
C ILE A 374 -1.23 28.32 -1.78
N HIS A 375 -1.06 29.33 -0.92
CA HIS A 375 -0.46 30.60 -1.30
C HIS A 375 1.07 30.56 -1.34
N ARG A 376 1.70 29.60 -0.67
CA ARG A 376 3.14 29.43 -0.55
C ARG A 376 3.68 28.31 -1.42
N MET A 377 2.90 27.23 -1.57
CA MET A 377 3.22 26.02 -2.30
C MET A 377 2.13 25.68 -3.31
N PRO A 378 1.78 26.56 -4.25
CA PRO A 378 0.61 26.39 -5.12
C PRO A 378 0.73 25.16 -6.05
N ARG A 379 1.94 24.83 -6.52
CA ARG A 379 2.18 23.65 -7.37
C ARG A 379 2.03 22.36 -6.58
N THR A 380 2.65 22.30 -5.40
CA THR A 380 2.49 21.17 -4.47
C THR A 380 1.01 21.00 -4.07
N ALA A 381 0.30 22.08 -3.77
CA ALA A 381 -1.13 22.04 -3.44
C ALA A 381 -1.98 21.47 -4.58
N PHE A 382 -1.75 21.92 -5.82
CA PHE A 382 -2.46 21.39 -6.99
C PHE A 382 -2.20 19.89 -7.19
N LEU A 383 -0.94 19.47 -7.12
CA LEU A 383 -0.57 18.06 -7.31
C LEU A 383 -1.11 17.17 -6.18
N PHE A 384 -1.11 17.67 -4.95
CA PHE A 384 -1.74 16.97 -3.82
C PHE A 384 -3.25 16.88 -3.97
N LEU A 385 -3.92 17.91 -4.51
CA LEU A 385 -5.35 17.88 -4.82
C LEU A 385 -5.68 16.81 -5.88
N VAL A 386 -4.87 16.68 -6.93
CA VAL A 386 -5.01 15.61 -7.92
C VAL A 386 -4.92 14.23 -7.26
N GLY A 387 -3.93 14.01 -6.41
CA GLY A 387 -3.81 12.77 -5.64
C GLY A 387 -5.00 12.52 -4.71
N SER A 388 -5.49 13.58 -4.05
CA SER A 388 -6.67 13.53 -3.17
C SER A 388 -7.94 13.17 -3.93
N ALA A 389 -8.15 13.73 -5.13
CA ALA A 389 -9.29 13.39 -5.99
C ALA A 389 -9.19 11.95 -6.52
N ALA A 390 -7.98 11.51 -6.89
CA ALA A 390 -7.74 10.16 -7.38
C ALA A 390 -8.03 9.09 -6.32
N ILE A 391 -7.54 9.25 -5.09
CA ILE A 391 -7.78 8.30 -4.00
C ILE A 391 -9.21 8.33 -3.48
N SER A 392 -9.93 9.44 -3.66
CA SER A 392 -11.35 9.58 -3.32
C SER A 392 -12.28 9.02 -4.40
N ALA A 393 -11.76 8.25 -5.33
CA ALA A 393 -12.51 7.65 -6.44
C ALA A 393 -13.37 8.66 -7.21
N LEU A 394 -12.87 9.88 -7.44
CA LEU A 394 -13.60 10.89 -8.21
C LEU A 394 -13.27 10.80 -9.70
N PRO A 395 -14.27 10.73 -10.59
CA PRO A 395 -14.02 10.84 -12.03
C PRO A 395 -13.42 12.22 -12.34
N PRO A 396 -12.53 12.35 -13.33
CA PRO A 396 -12.06 11.35 -14.29
C PRO A 396 -10.77 10.62 -13.88
N PHE A 397 -10.46 10.56 -12.60
CA PHE A 397 -9.21 9.96 -12.12
C PHE A 397 -9.30 8.42 -12.01
N ASN A 398 -8.13 7.81 -11.97
CA ASN A 398 -7.92 6.37 -12.05
C ASN A 398 -8.54 5.57 -10.87
N GLY A 399 -8.61 6.13 -9.66
CA GLY A 399 -9.21 5.46 -8.51
C GLY A 399 -10.66 5.06 -8.74
N PHE A 400 -11.44 5.95 -9.36
CA PHE A 400 -12.84 5.68 -9.73
C PHE A 400 -12.99 4.41 -10.58
N VAL A 401 -12.16 4.24 -11.60
CA VAL A 401 -12.33 3.14 -12.57
C VAL A 401 -12.14 1.78 -11.92
N SER A 402 -11.10 1.62 -11.10
CA SER A 402 -10.84 0.34 -10.45
C SER A 402 -11.89 -0.02 -9.38
N GLU A 403 -12.39 0.96 -8.64
CA GLU A 403 -13.49 0.73 -7.69
C GLU A 403 -14.80 0.43 -8.42
N TRP A 404 -15.09 1.16 -9.49
CA TRP A 404 -16.25 0.87 -10.35
C TRP A 404 -16.22 -0.56 -10.90
N LEU A 405 -15.07 -1.05 -11.39
CA LEU A 405 -14.92 -2.45 -11.82
C LEU A 405 -15.15 -3.44 -10.67
N THR A 406 -14.70 -3.11 -9.46
CA THR A 406 -14.97 -3.94 -8.28
C THR A 406 -16.46 -4.00 -7.98
N PHE A 407 -17.18 -2.88 -8.07
CA PHE A 407 -18.65 -2.87 -7.94
C PHE A 407 -19.32 -3.68 -9.04
N GLN A 408 -18.83 -3.63 -10.30
CA GLN A 408 -19.36 -4.47 -11.38
C GLN A 408 -19.21 -5.97 -11.07
N ALA A 409 -18.09 -6.38 -10.48
CA ALA A 409 -17.89 -7.76 -10.03
C ALA A 409 -18.86 -8.12 -8.88
N ILE A 410 -19.08 -7.23 -7.91
CA ILE A 410 -20.04 -7.41 -6.82
C ILE A 410 -21.46 -7.64 -7.36
N LEU A 411 -21.87 -6.93 -8.40
CA LEU A 411 -23.20 -7.06 -9.01
C LEU A 411 -23.44 -8.43 -9.68
N LEU A 412 -22.40 -9.26 -9.84
CA LEU A 412 -22.53 -10.65 -10.32
C LEU A 412 -22.81 -11.65 -9.20
N SER A 413 -22.79 -11.24 -7.95
CA SER A 413 -23.02 -12.12 -6.78
C SER A 413 -24.32 -12.90 -6.80
N PRO A 414 -25.46 -12.44 -7.39
CA PRO A 414 -26.66 -13.25 -7.49
C PRO A 414 -26.49 -14.55 -8.27
N ALA A 415 -25.48 -14.64 -9.17
CA ALA A 415 -25.19 -15.83 -9.95
C ALA A 415 -24.43 -16.91 -9.15
N LEU A 416 -23.84 -16.56 -7.99
CA LEU A 416 -23.16 -17.53 -7.12
C LEU A 416 -24.17 -18.53 -6.52
N PRO A 417 -23.80 -19.83 -6.40
CA PRO A 417 -24.75 -20.83 -5.87
C PRO A 417 -24.94 -20.74 -4.36
N GLN A 418 -23.89 -20.39 -3.57
CA GLN A 418 -23.94 -20.39 -2.11
C GLN A 418 -24.74 -19.19 -1.57
N TRP A 419 -25.74 -19.44 -0.73
CA TRP A 419 -26.57 -18.40 -0.10
C TRP A 419 -25.73 -17.42 0.73
N LEU A 420 -24.68 -17.93 1.41
CA LEU A 420 -23.77 -17.08 2.20
C LEU A 420 -23.06 -16.04 1.33
N LEU A 421 -22.57 -16.42 0.16
CA LEU A 421 -21.92 -15.50 -0.77
C LEU A 421 -22.92 -14.48 -1.36
N LYS A 422 -24.16 -14.91 -1.66
CA LYS A 422 -25.23 -14.00 -2.11
C LYS A 422 -25.57 -12.92 -1.10
N PHE A 423 -25.42 -13.19 0.19
CA PHE A 423 -25.61 -12.21 1.27
C PHE A 423 -24.33 -11.42 1.57
N LEU A 424 -23.21 -12.11 1.71
CA LEU A 424 -21.94 -11.52 2.15
C LEU A 424 -21.36 -10.54 1.12
N VAL A 425 -21.42 -10.87 -0.18
CA VAL A 425 -20.82 -10.04 -1.24
C VAL A 425 -21.50 -8.68 -1.35
N PRO A 426 -22.85 -8.55 -1.37
CA PRO A 426 -23.49 -7.24 -1.29
C PRO A 426 -23.19 -6.47 0.02
N ALA A 427 -23.09 -7.18 1.16
CA ALA A 427 -22.70 -6.54 2.42
C ALA A 427 -21.27 -5.96 2.34
N ILE A 428 -20.32 -6.68 1.73
CA ILE A 428 -18.97 -6.18 1.45
C ILE A 428 -19.03 -4.97 0.48
N GLY A 429 -19.93 -5.00 -0.50
CA GLY A 429 -20.19 -3.85 -1.38
C GLY A 429 -20.63 -2.61 -0.62
N ALA A 430 -21.50 -2.78 0.39
CA ALA A 430 -21.90 -1.68 1.28
C ALA A 430 -20.71 -1.16 2.12
N LEU A 431 -19.81 -2.03 2.60
CA LEU A 431 -18.58 -1.63 3.29
C LEU A 431 -17.64 -0.86 2.36
N LEU A 432 -17.51 -1.29 1.10
CA LEU A 432 -16.70 -0.58 0.10
C LEU A 432 -17.28 0.82 -0.19
N ALA A 433 -18.61 0.94 -0.36
CA ALA A 433 -19.26 2.23 -0.58
C ALA A 433 -19.09 3.18 0.63
N LEU A 434 -19.19 2.64 1.85
CA LEU A 434 -18.92 3.38 3.07
C LEU A 434 -17.47 3.87 3.12
N SER A 435 -16.51 3.00 2.79
CA SER A 435 -15.09 3.34 2.75
C SER A 435 -14.82 4.48 1.76
N ALA A 436 -15.34 4.40 0.53
CA ALA A 436 -15.17 5.41 -0.50
C ALA A 436 -15.73 6.78 -0.07
N ALA A 437 -16.93 6.81 0.53
CA ALA A 437 -17.53 8.05 1.03
C ALA A 437 -16.70 8.68 2.16
N LEU A 438 -16.20 7.87 3.10
CA LEU A 438 -15.37 8.32 4.20
C LEU A 438 -13.97 8.75 3.73
N ALA A 439 -13.41 8.12 2.68
CA ALA A 439 -12.15 8.54 2.06
C ALA A 439 -12.28 9.94 1.46
N ALA A 440 -13.35 10.20 0.72
CA ALA A 440 -13.61 11.52 0.17
C ALA A 440 -13.68 12.58 1.29
N ALA A 441 -14.42 12.31 2.37
CA ALA A 441 -14.47 13.21 3.55
C ALA A 441 -13.08 13.41 4.17
N CYS A 442 -12.28 12.34 4.28
CA CYS A 442 -10.93 12.41 4.85
C CYS A 442 -9.98 13.27 4.00
N PHE A 443 -10.05 13.18 2.67
CA PHE A 443 -9.19 13.99 1.79
C PHE A 443 -9.67 15.43 1.67
N VAL A 444 -10.96 15.72 1.82
CA VAL A 444 -11.44 17.09 2.03
C VAL A 444 -10.82 17.68 3.30
N LYS A 445 -10.79 16.92 4.40
CA LYS A 445 -10.10 17.33 5.63
C LYS A 445 -8.60 17.55 5.38
N ALA A 446 -7.91 16.55 4.84
CA ALA A 446 -6.46 16.58 4.68
C ALA A 446 -6.00 17.74 3.78
N PHE A 447 -6.65 17.94 2.64
CA PHE A 447 -6.36 19.05 1.75
C PHE A 447 -6.80 20.40 2.35
N GLY A 448 -8.04 20.48 2.83
CA GLY A 448 -8.62 21.73 3.32
C GLY A 448 -7.87 22.29 4.53
N VAL A 449 -7.56 21.46 5.51
CA VAL A 449 -6.86 21.90 6.73
C VAL A 449 -5.39 22.24 6.46
N THR A 450 -4.74 21.52 5.55
CA THR A 450 -3.31 21.70 5.24
C THR A 450 -3.08 22.89 4.29
N PHE A 451 -3.84 22.98 3.20
CA PHE A 451 -3.54 23.94 2.14
C PHE A 451 -4.43 25.17 2.12
N LEU A 452 -5.69 25.06 2.56
CA LEU A 452 -6.64 26.17 2.53
C LEU A 452 -6.63 26.96 3.85
N GLY A 453 -7.43 28.03 3.88
CA GLY A 453 -7.58 28.87 5.06
C GLY A 453 -6.36 29.74 5.35
N ARG A 454 -6.10 29.96 6.64
CA ARG A 454 -5.02 30.84 7.15
C ARG A 454 -3.94 30.00 7.81
N ALA A 455 -2.68 30.42 7.65
CA ALA A 455 -1.53 29.77 8.29
C ALA A 455 -1.64 29.86 9.83
N ARG A 456 -1.58 28.68 10.49
CA ARG A 456 -1.70 28.56 11.95
C ARG A 456 -0.37 28.72 12.68
N SER A 457 0.75 28.62 11.97
CA SER A 457 2.09 28.74 12.53
C SER A 457 2.96 29.67 11.69
N GLN A 458 4.06 30.16 12.27
CA GLN A 458 5.02 30.98 11.55
C GLN A 458 5.71 30.19 10.43
N VAL A 459 6.07 28.94 10.67
CA VAL A 459 6.69 28.06 9.66
C VAL A 459 5.79 27.86 8.44
N ALA A 460 4.47 27.78 8.62
CA ALA A 460 3.53 27.69 7.51
C ALA A 460 3.44 29.00 6.71
N ARG A 461 3.61 30.16 7.36
CA ARG A 461 3.66 31.48 6.68
C ARG A 461 4.91 31.69 5.84
N GLU A 462 6.02 31.07 6.23
CA GLU A 462 7.34 31.21 5.61
C GLU A 462 7.68 30.07 4.66
N ALA A 463 6.78 29.08 4.50
CA ALA A 463 6.98 27.94 3.64
C ALA A 463 7.31 28.35 2.20
N LEU A 464 8.18 27.58 1.56
CA LEU A 464 8.61 27.77 0.17
C LEU A 464 8.25 26.53 -0.66
N GLU A 465 8.03 26.74 -1.96
CA GLU A 465 7.77 25.67 -2.91
C GLU A 465 8.95 24.69 -2.99
N THR A 466 8.68 23.42 -3.21
CA THR A 466 9.71 22.38 -3.32
C THR A 466 10.51 22.50 -4.64
N ASP A 467 11.60 21.75 -4.72
CA ASP A 467 12.51 21.76 -5.88
C ASP A 467 11.89 21.16 -7.16
N ARG A 468 12.55 21.40 -8.31
CA ARG A 468 12.07 20.99 -9.62
C ARG A 468 12.04 19.46 -9.83
N CYS A 469 12.97 18.71 -9.21
CA CYS A 469 12.99 17.24 -9.33
C CYS A 469 11.82 16.63 -8.58
N SER A 470 11.56 17.12 -7.36
CA SER A 470 10.40 16.74 -6.56
C SER A 470 9.07 17.06 -7.26
N LEU A 471 8.93 18.27 -7.82
CA LEU A 471 7.76 18.65 -8.63
C LEU A 471 7.63 17.80 -9.88
N GLY A 472 8.72 17.48 -10.57
CA GLY A 472 8.73 16.63 -11.77
C GLY A 472 8.21 15.22 -11.47
N ALA A 473 8.67 14.60 -10.36
CA ALA A 473 8.19 13.30 -9.91
C ALA A 473 6.68 13.34 -9.60
N MET A 474 6.23 14.35 -8.85
CA MET A 474 4.82 14.53 -8.51
C MET A 474 3.95 14.79 -9.76
N PHE A 475 4.41 15.62 -10.69
CA PHE A 475 3.70 15.90 -11.94
C PHE A 475 3.54 14.64 -12.80
N THR A 476 4.58 13.82 -12.92
CA THR A 476 4.53 12.54 -13.66
C THR A 476 3.46 11.62 -13.08
N LEU A 477 3.41 11.47 -11.76
CA LEU A 477 2.40 10.63 -11.11
C LEU A 477 1.00 11.23 -11.23
N ALA A 478 0.84 12.55 -11.14
CA ALA A 478 -0.45 13.23 -11.33
C ALA A 478 -0.97 13.05 -12.77
N ALA A 479 -0.08 13.17 -13.75
CA ALA A 479 -0.43 12.89 -15.16
C ALA A 479 -0.86 11.43 -15.35
N LEU A 480 -0.18 10.46 -14.71
CA LEU A 480 -0.58 9.06 -14.75
C LEU A 480 -1.93 8.80 -14.07
N CYS A 481 -2.27 9.49 -12.97
CA CYS A 481 -3.59 9.41 -12.36
C CYS A 481 -4.70 9.81 -13.35
N LEU A 482 -4.46 10.86 -14.13
CA LEU A 482 -5.42 11.32 -15.13
C LEU A 482 -5.47 10.39 -16.35
N VAL A 483 -4.30 10.01 -16.91
CA VAL A 483 -4.22 9.13 -18.09
C VAL A 483 -4.86 7.78 -17.83
N ALA A 484 -4.57 7.16 -16.68
CA ALA A 484 -5.15 5.87 -16.31
C ALA A 484 -6.66 5.94 -16.01
N GLY A 485 -7.19 7.12 -15.67
CA GLY A 485 -8.62 7.35 -15.49
C GLY A 485 -9.36 7.68 -16.79
N VAL A 486 -8.71 8.42 -17.69
CA VAL A 486 -9.28 8.84 -19.00
C VAL A 486 -9.16 7.73 -20.06
N LEU A 487 -8.06 6.99 -20.05
CA LEU A 487 -7.73 5.90 -20.99
C LEU A 487 -7.51 4.56 -20.29
N PRO A 488 -8.42 4.12 -19.40
CA PRO A 488 -8.22 2.92 -18.60
C PRO A 488 -8.15 1.64 -19.43
N ALA A 489 -8.71 1.66 -20.62
CA ALA A 489 -8.74 0.54 -21.54
C ALA A 489 -7.33 -0.04 -21.80
N TRP A 490 -6.35 0.82 -22.06
CA TRP A 490 -4.97 0.39 -22.33
C TRP A 490 -4.35 -0.36 -21.15
N PHE A 491 -4.62 0.09 -19.92
CA PHE A 491 -4.11 -0.55 -18.70
C PHE A 491 -4.81 -1.89 -18.45
N ILE A 492 -6.12 -1.97 -18.74
CA ILE A 492 -6.90 -3.19 -18.60
C ILE A 492 -6.46 -4.24 -19.63
N ASP A 493 -6.23 -3.84 -20.89
CA ASP A 493 -5.76 -4.74 -21.93
C ASP A 493 -4.36 -5.27 -21.63
N ALA A 494 -3.48 -4.46 -21.03
CA ALA A 494 -2.18 -4.89 -20.54
C ALA A 494 -2.28 -5.94 -19.42
N LEU A 495 -3.39 -6.00 -18.68
CA LEU A 495 -3.65 -7.01 -17.66
C LEU A 495 -4.25 -8.32 -18.21
N ALA A 496 -4.71 -8.35 -19.46
CA ALA A 496 -5.36 -9.51 -20.05
C ALA A 496 -4.50 -10.79 -19.97
N PRO A 497 -3.18 -10.79 -20.25
CA PRO A 497 -2.34 -11.98 -20.12
C PRO A 497 -2.27 -12.50 -18.67
N VAL A 498 -2.30 -11.62 -17.68
CA VAL A 498 -2.29 -11.99 -16.26
C VAL A 498 -3.61 -12.65 -15.87
N ALA A 499 -4.74 -12.02 -16.24
CA ALA A 499 -6.07 -12.55 -15.97
C ALA A 499 -6.26 -13.91 -16.63
N GLN A 500 -5.87 -14.05 -17.93
CA GLN A 500 -5.93 -15.31 -18.68
C GLN A 500 -5.11 -16.42 -18.01
N ALA A 501 -3.91 -16.11 -17.56
CA ALA A 501 -3.04 -17.10 -16.94
C ALA A 501 -3.59 -17.61 -15.59
N LEU A 502 -4.23 -16.75 -14.80
CA LEU A 502 -4.64 -17.08 -13.42
C LEU A 502 -6.12 -17.52 -13.31
N THR A 503 -6.98 -17.14 -14.25
CA THR A 503 -8.44 -17.43 -14.18
C THR A 503 -8.95 -18.19 -15.40
N GLY A 504 -8.12 -18.42 -16.41
CA GLY A 504 -8.53 -19.06 -17.67
C GLY A 504 -9.38 -18.15 -18.58
N SER A 505 -9.53 -16.87 -18.25
CA SER A 505 -10.33 -15.91 -19.03
C SER A 505 -9.77 -14.49 -18.92
N HIS A 506 -10.22 -13.60 -19.75
CA HIS A 506 -9.92 -12.18 -19.72
C HIS A 506 -11.17 -11.35 -20.06
N LEU A 507 -11.11 -10.03 -19.87
CA LEU A 507 -12.21 -9.16 -20.30
C LEU A 507 -12.37 -9.21 -21.82
N PRO A 508 -13.60 -8.94 -22.34
CA PRO A 508 -13.87 -8.99 -23.79
C PRO A 508 -12.90 -8.12 -24.60
N GLU A 509 -12.42 -8.67 -25.72
CA GLU A 509 -11.59 -7.93 -26.67
C GLU A 509 -12.39 -6.79 -27.30
N ARG A 510 -11.70 -5.71 -27.61
CA ARG A 510 -12.29 -4.48 -28.14
C ARG A 510 -11.85 -4.26 -29.57
N HIS A 511 -12.81 -3.90 -30.41
CA HIS A 511 -12.58 -3.67 -31.84
C HIS A 511 -12.99 -2.24 -32.23
N GLY A 512 -12.25 -1.61 -33.13
CA GLY A 512 -12.55 -0.29 -33.65
C GLY A 512 -12.51 0.82 -32.61
N LEU A 513 -13.51 1.70 -32.55
CA LEU A 513 -13.61 2.80 -31.57
C LEU A 513 -14.01 2.34 -30.16
N ASP A 514 -14.38 1.09 -29.98
CA ASP A 514 -14.77 0.51 -28.70
C ASP A 514 -13.59 0.43 -27.70
N TRP A 515 -12.36 0.65 -28.17
CA TRP A 515 -11.18 0.71 -27.30
C TRP A 515 -11.26 1.83 -26.23
N LEU A 516 -12.10 2.85 -26.45
CA LEU A 516 -12.35 3.91 -25.47
C LEU A 516 -13.35 3.50 -24.39
N THR A 517 -14.10 2.42 -24.60
CA THR A 517 -15.20 2.02 -23.73
C THR A 517 -14.89 0.72 -23.03
N ILE A 518 -14.96 0.73 -21.69
CA ILE A 518 -14.86 -0.49 -20.89
C ILE A 518 -16.25 -1.14 -20.86
N VAL A 519 -16.29 -2.40 -21.28
CA VAL A 519 -17.46 -3.27 -21.15
C VAL A 519 -17.07 -4.44 -20.24
N PRO A 520 -17.53 -4.46 -18.97
CA PRO A 520 -17.06 -5.46 -18.00
C PRO A 520 -17.46 -6.89 -18.38
N ILE A 521 -18.68 -7.10 -18.86
CA ILE A 521 -19.20 -8.42 -19.22
C ILE A 521 -20.04 -8.37 -20.50
N ALA A 522 -20.99 -7.43 -20.62
CA ALA A 522 -21.85 -7.25 -21.79
C ALA A 522 -22.28 -5.79 -21.92
N GLN A 523 -22.36 -5.28 -23.14
CA GLN A 523 -22.80 -3.90 -23.41
C GLN A 523 -24.17 -3.57 -22.85
N SER A 524 -25.05 -4.56 -22.75
CA SER A 524 -26.41 -4.39 -22.25
C SER A 524 -26.50 -4.11 -20.74
N ARG A 525 -25.42 -4.27 -19.98
CA ARG A 525 -25.44 -4.13 -18.52
C ARG A 525 -24.82 -2.84 -18.02
N SER A 526 -23.61 -2.53 -18.44
CA SER A 526 -22.95 -1.27 -18.10
C SER A 526 -21.72 -1.06 -18.98
N SER A 527 -21.46 0.20 -19.32
CA SER A 527 -20.27 0.60 -20.05
C SER A 527 -19.73 1.91 -19.46
N TYR A 528 -18.41 2.08 -19.52
CA TYR A 528 -17.74 3.28 -19.04
C TYR A 528 -16.76 3.79 -20.11
N ASN A 529 -16.90 5.07 -20.47
CA ASN A 529 -15.98 5.76 -21.37
C ASN A 529 -15.34 6.94 -20.64
N GLY A 530 -14.08 6.78 -20.20
CA GLY A 530 -13.36 7.78 -19.43
C GLY A 530 -13.09 9.07 -20.20
N LEU A 531 -12.78 8.96 -21.47
CA LEU A 531 -12.54 10.15 -22.33
C LEU A 531 -13.80 10.96 -22.52
N LEU A 532 -14.93 10.32 -22.83
CA LEU A 532 -16.21 11.00 -22.98
C LEU A 532 -16.61 11.73 -21.69
N LEU A 533 -16.46 11.06 -20.54
CA LEU A 533 -16.76 11.65 -19.24
C LEU A 533 -15.83 12.83 -18.94
N PHE A 534 -14.53 12.71 -19.21
CA PHE A 534 -13.59 13.82 -19.07
C PHE A 534 -13.96 15.03 -19.94
N VAL A 535 -14.27 14.79 -21.20
CA VAL A 535 -14.69 15.86 -22.14
C VAL A 535 -15.99 16.51 -21.66
N LEU A 536 -16.96 15.71 -21.18
CA LEU A 536 -18.22 16.23 -20.65
C LEU A 536 -17.99 17.13 -19.41
N ILE A 537 -17.16 16.68 -18.47
CA ILE A 537 -16.81 17.48 -17.27
C ILE A 537 -16.09 18.78 -17.68
N ALA A 538 -15.08 18.68 -18.53
CA ALA A 538 -14.32 19.85 -19.00
C ALA A 538 -15.22 20.84 -19.76
N PHE A 539 -16.07 20.35 -20.66
CA PHE A 539 -17.02 21.17 -21.43
C PHE A 539 -18.06 21.84 -20.51
N ALA A 540 -18.64 21.07 -19.56
CA ALA A 540 -19.61 21.62 -18.62
C ALA A 540 -18.98 22.72 -17.73
N ALA A 541 -17.75 22.49 -17.24
CA ALA A 541 -17.02 23.48 -16.47
C ALA A 541 -16.68 24.73 -17.30
N ALA A 542 -16.20 24.56 -18.52
CA ALA A 542 -15.91 25.66 -19.45
C ALA A 542 -17.16 26.45 -19.82
N LEU A 543 -18.27 25.74 -20.10
CA LEU A 543 -19.57 26.36 -20.42
C LEU A 543 -20.11 27.17 -19.22
N ALA A 544 -20.05 26.61 -18.03
CA ALA A 544 -20.46 27.31 -16.80
C ALA A 544 -19.61 28.57 -16.57
N ALA A 545 -18.29 28.46 -16.70
CA ALA A 545 -17.37 29.60 -16.57
C ALA A 545 -17.69 30.66 -17.63
N ALA A 546 -17.85 30.27 -18.92
CA ALA A 546 -18.20 31.18 -19.99
C ALA A 546 -19.58 31.86 -19.76
N ALA A 547 -20.58 31.11 -19.31
CA ALA A 547 -21.90 31.65 -19.00
C ALA A 547 -21.84 32.69 -17.87
N ILE A 548 -21.10 32.41 -16.81
CA ILE A 548 -20.90 33.35 -15.70
C ILE A 548 -20.22 34.63 -16.19
N HIS A 549 -19.13 34.53 -16.92
CA HIS A 549 -18.41 35.71 -17.45
C HIS A 549 -19.20 36.48 -18.50
N ARG A 550 -20.04 35.80 -19.30
CA ARG A 550 -20.82 36.46 -20.35
C ARG A 550 -22.12 37.09 -19.84
N PHE A 551 -22.81 36.45 -18.88
CA PHE A 551 -24.17 36.84 -18.48
C PHE A 551 -24.30 37.37 -17.06
N ALA A 552 -23.32 37.09 -16.15
CA ALA A 552 -23.41 37.57 -14.78
C ALA A 552 -22.61 38.86 -14.58
N SER A 553 -21.31 38.77 -14.34
CA SER A 553 -20.48 39.96 -14.07
C SER A 553 -18.99 39.65 -14.23
N ASP A 554 -18.26 40.56 -14.90
CA ASP A 554 -16.79 40.52 -14.98
C ASP A 554 -16.14 41.12 -13.72
N ARG A 555 -16.90 41.55 -12.72
CA ARG A 555 -16.36 42.17 -11.51
C ARG A 555 -15.75 41.11 -10.60
N VAL A 556 -14.45 41.17 -10.45
CA VAL A 556 -13.72 40.40 -9.43
C VAL A 556 -13.77 41.17 -8.12
N ARG A 557 -14.61 40.72 -7.19
CA ARG A 557 -14.64 41.27 -5.84
C ARG A 557 -13.53 40.59 -5.00
N ARG A 558 -12.55 41.39 -4.57
CA ARG A 558 -11.60 40.96 -3.55
C ARG A 558 -12.11 41.39 -2.17
N ALA A 559 -12.30 40.43 -1.28
CA ALA A 559 -12.72 40.68 0.09
C ALA A 559 -11.92 39.76 1.02
N PRO A 560 -11.80 40.07 2.31
CA PRO A 560 -11.33 39.12 3.32
C PRO A 560 -12.14 37.81 3.24
N ALA A 561 -11.52 36.70 3.66
CA ALA A 561 -12.25 35.44 3.77
C ALA A 561 -13.45 35.60 4.70
N TRP A 562 -14.55 34.91 4.39
CA TRP A 562 -15.75 34.90 5.23
C TRP A 562 -15.41 34.41 6.65
N ASP A 563 -15.80 35.16 7.66
CA ASP A 563 -15.50 34.94 9.07
C ASP A 563 -16.74 34.70 9.93
N CYS A 564 -17.91 34.49 9.33
CA CYS A 564 -19.21 34.37 10.02
C CYS A 564 -19.56 35.58 10.88
N GLY A 565 -19.07 36.79 10.54
CA GLY A 565 -19.28 38.02 11.33
C GLY A 565 -18.35 38.12 12.56
N PHE A 566 -17.35 37.29 12.69
CA PHE A 566 -16.36 37.35 13.75
C PHE A 566 -15.34 38.47 13.44
N PRO A 567 -15.18 39.46 14.32
CA PRO A 567 -14.38 40.68 14.02
C PRO A 567 -12.88 40.40 13.99
N ASP A 568 -12.41 39.30 14.60
CA ASP A 568 -11.00 38.92 14.63
C ASP A 568 -10.70 37.75 13.67
N PRO A 569 -10.01 38.01 12.58
CA PRO A 569 -9.64 36.97 11.58
C PRO A 569 -8.50 36.07 12.09
N SER A 570 -8.50 35.67 13.34
CA SER A 570 -7.50 34.74 13.90
C SER A 570 -7.52 33.38 13.21
N PRO A 571 -6.36 32.73 13.00
CA PRO A 571 -6.31 31.33 12.53
C PRO A 571 -7.07 30.34 13.41
N ALA A 572 -7.35 30.69 14.67
CA ALA A 572 -8.15 29.88 15.61
C ALA A 572 -9.64 29.81 15.23
N THR A 573 -10.16 30.71 14.39
CA THR A 573 -11.58 30.78 14.00
C THR A 573 -11.92 29.93 12.77
N GLN A 574 -11.06 28.99 12.36
CA GLN A 574 -11.28 28.12 11.21
C GLN A 574 -11.36 26.64 11.63
N TYR A 575 -11.95 25.81 10.77
CA TYR A 575 -12.03 24.37 11.00
C TYR A 575 -10.66 23.75 11.25
N THR A 576 -10.57 22.92 12.28
CA THR A 576 -9.40 22.12 12.63
C THR A 576 -9.59 20.67 12.14
N ALA A 577 -8.53 19.88 12.10
CA ALA A 577 -8.63 18.45 11.76
C ALA A 577 -9.52 17.71 12.76
N GLY A 578 -9.40 18.03 14.06
CA GLY A 578 -10.20 17.46 15.13
C GLY A 578 -11.68 17.82 15.04
N SER A 579 -12.02 19.10 14.76
CA SER A 579 -13.41 19.55 14.62
C SER A 579 -14.09 18.94 13.37
N PHE A 580 -13.36 18.82 12.26
CA PHE A 580 -13.89 18.20 11.04
C PHE A 580 -14.24 16.72 11.26
N SER A 581 -13.44 16.00 12.04
CA SER A 581 -13.63 14.57 12.33
C SER A 581 -14.68 14.29 13.40
N GLN A 582 -15.12 15.29 14.16
CA GLN A 582 -16.03 15.12 15.30
C GLN A 582 -17.33 14.40 14.97
N PRO A 583 -18.07 14.69 13.87
CA PRO A 583 -19.30 13.98 13.54
C PRO A 583 -19.07 12.46 13.37
N ILE A 584 -18.00 12.08 12.64
CA ILE A 584 -17.66 10.68 12.42
C ILE A 584 -17.24 10.00 13.73
N ARG A 585 -16.46 10.70 14.56
CA ARG A 585 -16.08 10.20 15.88
C ARG A 585 -17.32 9.92 16.76
N ARG A 586 -18.34 10.76 16.71
CA ARG A 586 -19.58 10.56 17.47
C ARG A 586 -20.40 9.37 16.96
N VAL A 587 -20.48 9.16 15.65
CA VAL A 587 -21.20 8.02 15.06
C VAL A 587 -20.52 6.70 15.38
N PHE A 588 -19.19 6.59 15.21
CA PHE A 588 -18.41 5.36 15.39
C PHE A 588 -17.70 5.28 16.75
N GLY A 589 -17.90 6.26 17.63
CA GLY A 589 -17.14 6.43 18.86
C GLY A 589 -17.26 5.28 19.85
N THR A 590 -18.45 4.71 19.99
CA THR A 590 -18.70 3.61 20.92
C THR A 590 -18.19 2.27 20.42
N VAL A 591 -18.29 2.02 19.11
CA VAL A 591 -18.00 0.70 18.52
C VAL A 591 -16.53 0.57 18.14
N VAL A 592 -15.96 1.58 17.48
CA VAL A 592 -14.61 1.48 16.88
C VAL A 592 -13.55 2.11 17.76
N PHE A 593 -13.82 3.31 18.31
CA PHE A 593 -12.79 4.12 18.94
C PHE A 593 -12.83 4.13 20.48
N ARG A 594 -13.89 3.60 21.10
CA ARG A 594 -14.15 3.76 22.56
C ARG A 594 -13.82 5.19 23.02
N ALA A 595 -14.29 6.17 22.22
CA ALA A 595 -13.97 7.58 22.40
C ALA A 595 -14.53 8.10 23.74
N ARG A 596 -13.70 8.83 24.48
CA ARG A 596 -14.10 9.58 25.66
C ARG A 596 -13.84 11.05 25.43
N GLU A 597 -14.85 11.88 25.65
CA GLU A 597 -14.75 13.34 25.58
C GLU A 597 -14.92 13.89 27.00
N GLU A 598 -13.89 14.58 27.48
CA GLU A 598 -13.91 15.27 28.76
C GLU A 598 -13.90 16.77 28.49
N VAL A 599 -14.93 17.45 28.93
CA VAL A 599 -15.10 18.92 28.77
C VAL A 599 -14.92 19.59 30.11
N GLU A 600 -13.84 20.35 30.27
CA GLU A 600 -13.63 21.21 31.40
C GLU A 600 -14.17 22.62 31.08
N MET A 601 -15.37 22.94 31.57
CA MET A 601 -15.96 24.27 31.40
C MET A 601 -15.69 25.11 32.64
N PRO A 602 -15.08 26.30 32.46
CA PRO A 602 -14.91 27.23 33.58
C PRO A 602 -16.27 27.68 34.11
N ALA A 603 -16.30 28.08 35.36
CA ALA A 603 -17.53 28.65 35.99
C ALA A 603 -17.99 29.91 35.25
N PRO A 604 -19.29 30.21 35.23
CA PRO A 604 -19.81 31.45 34.65
C PRO A 604 -19.08 32.67 35.21
N GLY A 605 -18.54 33.53 34.32
CA GLY A 605 -17.77 34.72 34.70
C GLY A 605 -16.26 34.50 34.87
N ALA A 606 -15.76 33.27 34.81
CA ALA A 606 -14.32 33.01 34.83
C ALA A 606 -13.69 33.28 33.45
N THR A 607 -12.49 33.86 33.43
CA THR A 607 -11.74 34.18 32.20
C THR A 607 -10.83 33.02 31.75
N GLN A 608 -10.85 31.88 32.43
CA GLN A 608 -10.09 30.69 32.03
C GLN A 608 -10.66 30.10 30.76
N SER A 609 -9.78 29.61 29.88
CA SER A 609 -10.21 28.94 28.65
C SER A 609 -10.83 27.57 28.95
N ALA A 610 -11.97 27.25 28.33
CA ALA A 610 -12.50 25.90 28.32
C ALA A 610 -11.51 24.92 27.66
N ARG A 611 -11.48 23.67 28.13
CA ARG A 611 -10.65 22.60 27.59
C ARG A 611 -11.52 21.43 27.16
N LEU A 612 -11.28 20.96 25.97
CA LEU A 612 -11.84 19.70 25.44
C LEU A 612 -10.69 18.67 25.31
N HIS A 613 -10.79 17.61 26.08
CA HIS A 613 -9.85 16.50 25.99
C HIS A 613 -10.53 15.29 25.36
N VAL A 614 -9.98 14.81 24.25
CA VAL A 614 -10.52 13.67 23.52
C VAL A 614 -9.52 12.52 23.59
N GLN A 615 -9.95 11.39 24.15
CA GLN A 615 -9.18 10.17 24.22
C GLN A 615 -9.79 9.14 23.27
N LEU A 616 -9.00 8.65 22.34
CA LEU A 616 -9.33 7.54 21.44
C LEU A 616 -8.55 6.30 21.89
N ARG A 617 -9.21 5.15 21.90
CA ARG A 617 -8.57 3.85 22.18
C ARG A 617 -8.66 2.96 20.93
N ASP A 618 -7.56 2.38 20.53
CA ASP A 618 -7.55 1.34 19.51
C ASP A 618 -8.00 0.02 20.15
N VAL A 619 -9.21 -0.41 19.76
CA VAL A 619 -9.83 -1.64 20.29
C VAL A 619 -8.99 -2.87 19.93
N LEU A 620 -8.42 -2.93 18.73
CA LEU A 620 -7.59 -4.05 18.29
C LEU A 620 -6.29 -4.11 19.09
N TRP A 621 -5.69 -2.96 19.36
CA TRP A 621 -4.50 -2.88 20.21
C TRP A 621 -4.76 -3.41 21.62
N ASP A 622 -5.83 -2.94 22.25
CA ASP A 622 -6.18 -3.31 23.64
C ASP A 622 -6.63 -4.77 23.77
N THR A 623 -7.33 -5.32 22.76
CA THR A 623 -7.93 -6.68 22.87
C THR A 623 -7.07 -7.79 22.30
N LEU A 624 -6.19 -7.50 21.34
CA LEU A 624 -5.37 -8.51 20.67
C LEU A 624 -3.87 -8.34 21.01
N TYR A 625 -3.32 -7.14 20.82
CA TYR A 625 -1.87 -6.92 20.92
C TYR A 625 -1.36 -6.84 22.35
N VAL A 626 -2.08 -6.15 23.25
CA VAL A 626 -1.69 -6.05 24.66
C VAL A 626 -1.71 -7.42 25.35
N PRO A 627 -2.75 -8.27 25.20
CA PRO A 627 -2.73 -9.61 25.75
C PRO A 627 -1.64 -10.50 25.14
N ALA A 628 -1.42 -10.44 23.82
CA ALA A 628 -0.34 -11.17 23.17
C ALA A 628 1.04 -10.75 23.70
N ALA A 629 1.29 -9.44 23.80
CA ALA A 629 2.54 -8.92 24.37
C ALA A 629 2.76 -9.35 25.81
N ARG A 630 1.71 -9.37 26.64
CA ARG A 630 1.79 -9.88 28.03
C ARG A 630 2.10 -11.38 28.07
N ALA A 631 1.47 -12.17 27.19
CA ALA A 631 1.75 -13.61 27.12
C ALA A 631 3.20 -13.88 26.70
N VAL A 632 3.71 -13.13 25.71
CA VAL A 632 5.12 -13.21 25.29
C VAL A 632 6.06 -12.79 26.42
N ALA A 633 5.75 -11.70 27.14
CA ALA A 633 6.56 -11.25 28.28
C ALA A 633 6.61 -12.30 29.37
N LEU A 634 5.47 -12.89 29.76
CA LEU A 634 5.40 -13.98 30.71
C LEU A 634 6.22 -15.20 30.27
N ALA A 635 6.12 -15.59 28.99
CA ALA A 635 6.94 -16.68 28.45
C ALA A 635 8.44 -16.34 28.49
N ALA A 636 8.80 -15.11 28.12
CA ALA A 636 10.19 -14.63 28.18
C ALA A 636 10.75 -14.65 29.62
N ASP A 637 9.96 -14.20 30.61
CA ASP A 637 10.36 -14.21 32.02
C ASP A 637 10.59 -15.63 32.51
N HIS A 638 9.75 -16.60 32.15
CA HIS A 638 9.96 -18.02 32.46
C HIS A 638 11.18 -18.59 31.75
N LEU A 639 11.42 -18.24 30.48
CA LEU A 639 12.62 -18.68 29.77
C LEU A 639 13.89 -18.04 30.31
N ASN A 640 13.84 -16.79 30.76
CA ASN A 640 14.98 -16.12 31.40
C ASN A 640 15.43 -16.83 32.68
N ALA A 641 14.52 -17.50 33.38
CA ALA A 641 14.89 -18.32 34.52
C ALA A 641 15.85 -19.47 34.15
N VAL A 642 15.81 -19.92 32.88
CA VAL A 642 16.74 -20.97 32.38
C VAL A 642 18.19 -20.45 32.32
N GLN A 643 18.42 -19.15 32.20
CA GLN A 643 19.77 -18.56 32.20
C GLN A 643 20.49 -18.70 33.53
N PHE A 644 19.75 -18.89 34.62
CA PHE A 644 20.29 -19.05 35.96
C PHE A 644 20.43 -20.52 36.40
N LEU A 645 20.27 -21.47 35.48
CA LEU A 645 20.47 -22.88 35.73
C LEU A 645 21.95 -23.18 36.04
N THR A 646 22.18 -24.16 36.92
CA THR A 646 23.52 -24.67 37.12
C THR A 646 24.06 -25.32 35.83
N ILE A 647 25.39 -25.36 35.66
CA ILE A 647 26.03 -25.98 34.48
C ILE A 647 25.53 -27.41 34.26
N ARG A 648 25.30 -28.16 35.37
CA ARG A 648 24.75 -29.53 35.30
C ARG A 648 23.34 -29.54 34.70
N ALA A 649 22.45 -28.66 35.15
CA ALA A 649 21.10 -28.57 34.67
C ALA A 649 21.06 -28.14 33.18
N TYR A 650 21.97 -27.22 32.79
CA TYR A 650 22.11 -26.79 31.42
C TYR A 650 22.54 -27.93 30.47
N LEU A 651 23.57 -28.69 30.90
CA LEU A 651 24.04 -29.88 30.19
C LEU A 651 22.96 -30.97 30.09
N THR A 652 22.18 -31.18 31.15
CA THR A 652 21.07 -32.13 31.14
C THR A 652 19.97 -31.70 30.14
N LEU A 653 19.67 -30.41 30.07
CA LEU A 653 18.68 -29.86 29.13
C LEU A 653 19.14 -30.00 27.66
N VAL A 654 20.41 -29.68 27.38
CA VAL A 654 21.00 -29.83 26.04
C VAL A 654 21.05 -31.31 25.64
N PHE A 655 21.46 -32.20 26.55
CA PHE A 655 21.48 -33.63 26.28
C PHE A 655 20.08 -34.20 26.08
N GLY A 656 19.11 -33.78 26.90
CA GLY A 656 17.72 -34.17 26.76
C GLY A 656 17.10 -33.71 25.41
N ALA A 657 17.40 -32.49 24.98
CA ALA A 657 16.98 -31.98 23.67
C ALA A 657 17.61 -32.78 22.52
N LEU A 658 18.90 -33.12 22.62
CA LEU A 658 19.58 -33.94 21.62
C LEU A 658 18.96 -35.33 21.53
N VAL A 659 18.70 -35.99 22.66
CA VAL A 659 18.08 -37.32 22.72
C VAL A 659 16.66 -37.25 22.13
N ALA A 660 15.88 -36.21 22.44
CA ALA A 660 14.54 -36.03 21.88
C ALA A 660 14.58 -35.83 20.33
N LEU A 661 15.52 -35.03 19.83
CA LEU A 661 15.71 -34.85 18.40
C LEU A 661 16.12 -36.15 17.68
N LEU A 662 17.04 -36.91 18.29
CA LEU A 662 17.45 -38.21 17.76
C LEU A 662 16.31 -39.24 17.79
N ALA A 663 15.47 -39.22 18.82
CA ALA A 663 14.29 -40.08 18.90
C ALA A 663 13.26 -39.71 17.85
N VAL A 664 12.99 -38.41 17.60
CA VAL A 664 12.14 -37.96 16.50
C VAL A 664 12.70 -38.43 15.15
N LEU A 665 14.01 -38.29 14.93
CA LEU A 665 14.66 -38.74 13.70
C LEU A 665 14.53 -40.27 13.53
N ALA A 666 14.68 -41.05 14.60
CA ALA A 666 14.55 -42.50 14.54
C ALA A 666 13.10 -43.00 14.34
N ILE A 667 12.12 -42.23 14.78
CA ILE A 667 10.68 -42.53 14.53
C ILE A 667 10.27 -42.13 13.13
N TRP A 668 10.97 -41.16 12.55
CA TRP A 668 10.63 -40.59 11.20
C TRP A 668 11.36 -41.28 10.04
N GLN A 669 12.34 -42.15 10.31
CA GLN A 669 12.91 -43.10 9.37
C GLN A 669 12.13 -44.41 9.35
#